data_3ebd27bbc1c9686d322d78b0c58d8032
#
_entry.id   3ebd27bbc1c9686d322d78b0c58d8032
#
_cell.length_a   1.000
_cell.length_b   1.000
_cell.length_c   1.000
_cell.angle_alpha   90.00
_cell.angle_beta   90.00
_cell.angle_gamma   90.00
#
_symmetry.space_group_name_H-M   'P 1'
#
loop_
_entity.id
_entity.type
_entity.pdbx_description
1 polymer ?
#
loop_
_entity_poly.entity_id
_entity_poly.type
_entity_poly.pdbx_seq_one_letter_code
_entity_poly.pdbx_strand_id
1 'polypeptide(L)'
;MSEENKNTLTPENVGKEQTDSGQSDEKLNEELEQLRETFQNTYNETAKDAEEDDGEPVIQGLDYSGDTDDGGDGDADHDSDTDSYTPTEPQQNEKKKKKKRMSGGYIACIIIMIISLCTSAFLGTAVFEMISVPDMAYYMSNFLKASSAENAADKVKYFKSALEVCSSGSGLESKRQELIENIVVYTCESEGYSAAKTFFDENGTDDMKKSPKTKSFKEFTEVGDKISEIADKAFDAVQPYVTKDGDPDFKKLAKELGATDLILTDTESALKNIYDGSVYAETAKSETEVQLSSKSYLTAYQTLKGMGASCQTLLERTALMLYNNGYAYEANIIIDNYMTKDMLASPVTAEFTQMQNDIKSASAFKGDIFTIASAEFEAGKTANDDFSALVTGDGLSDKIKSSVASLIADLVEALTNEQEKNLTKALSLYSVALDSAKAFGISTNGLAWKTTEIMLKTGNIQGANEIATGYLTEDDVKAATEAQSALYTNVTKLYAAQKAANDIFYSAYANYYYSGTAIDKTSVNTKLDGLITSTSNSFDKAMVAYYKYLTEAFTDKDSSAMKKYLEEYASLLRDYPLVYSYDLIGQYITDKNYEEAFKLTDAVLAINKADDFAGKYAALRERMNGSVEKALETAEKSMELSGETNYTAYEAALCYLILGNYEKAIELTSPLVEAGLSYDLCDLVKVLEALYTEKEGDAAETLKSLVATVDNTMSQNGIDVSENAKAIIDGTKTAKDVLMSGTYNFS
;
A
#
# COMPACT_ATOMS: atom_id res chain seq x y z
N MET A 1 -11.22 -63.25 -21.77
CA MET A 1 -11.11 -63.00 -23.20
C MET A 1 -11.13 -61.50 -23.32
N SER A 2 -10.10 -60.99 -23.42
CA SER A 2 -8.94 -60.58 -24.24
C SER A 2 -9.00 -59.06 -24.36
N GLU A 3 -8.08 -58.31 -24.15
CA GLU A 3 -6.64 -58.10 -24.27
C GLU A 3 -6.43 -56.61 -24.10
N GLU A 4 -5.64 -56.29 -23.16
CA GLU A 4 -4.37 -55.51 -23.25
C GLU A 4 -4.23 -54.53 -24.39
N ASN A 5 -4.06 -53.25 -24.05
CA ASN A 5 -3.05 -52.44 -24.69
C ASN A 5 -2.38 -51.49 -23.69
N LYS A 6 -1.20 -51.92 -23.27
CA LYS A 6 -0.19 -51.08 -22.63
C LYS A 6 0.39 -50.17 -23.71
N ASN A 7 0.32 -48.88 -23.52
CA ASN A 7 1.25 -47.93 -24.14
C ASN A 7 2.03 -47.20 -23.04
N THR A 8 3.21 -47.72 -22.82
CA THR A 8 4.33 -47.06 -22.15
C THR A 8 4.72 -45.81 -22.95
N LEU A 9 4.52 -44.63 -22.38
CA LEU A 9 5.16 -43.41 -22.82
C LEU A 9 6.41 -43.20 -21.95
N THR A 10 7.54 -43.23 -22.60
CA THR A 10 8.87 -42.86 -22.09
C THR A 10 8.93 -41.37 -21.75
N PRO A 11 9.68 -40.96 -20.71
CA PRO A 11 9.83 -39.57 -20.31
C PRO A 11 10.99 -38.90 -21.10
N GLU A 12 10.70 -38.38 -22.28
CA GLU A 12 11.60 -37.50 -23.01
C GLU A 12 10.72 -36.59 -23.91
N ASN A 13 10.17 -35.54 -23.34
CA ASN A 13 9.74 -34.30 -23.99
C ASN A 13 8.67 -33.57 -23.13
N VAL A 14 9.00 -33.30 -21.88
CA VAL A 14 8.31 -32.26 -21.10
C VAL A 14 9.41 -31.51 -20.36
N GLY A 15 9.99 -30.59 -21.04
CA GLY A 15 11.00 -29.74 -20.48
C GLY A 15 11.21 -28.56 -21.40
N LYS A 16 10.29 -27.58 -21.32
CA LYS A 16 10.48 -26.17 -21.67
C LYS A 16 9.11 -25.52 -21.81
N GLU A 17 8.49 -25.16 -20.71
CA GLU A 17 7.46 -24.14 -20.57
C GLU A 17 6.83 -24.26 -19.18
N GLN A 18 7.65 -23.99 -18.16
CA GLN A 18 7.15 -23.75 -16.80
C GLN A 18 8.26 -23.05 -16.01
N THR A 19 8.55 -21.80 -16.32
CA THR A 19 9.45 -20.95 -15.53
C THR A 19 9.04 -19.47 -15.62
N ASP A 20 7.73 -19.17 -15.49
CA ASP A 20 7.31 -17.77 -15.38
C ASP A 20 6.10 -17.56 -14.47
N SER A 21 5.59 -18.61 -13.80
CA SER A 21 4.41 -18.46 -12.96
C SER A 21 4.73 -18.16 -11.49
N GLY A 22 5.90 -18.50 -10.98
CA GLY A 22 6.26 -18.30 -9.59
C GLY A 22 6.55 -16.83 -9.23
N GLN A 23 7.25 -16.11 -10.11
CA GLN A 23 7.53 -14.69 -9.90
C GLN A 23 6.30 -13.77 -10.07
N SER A 24 5.25 -14.24 -10.76
CA SER A 24 4.01 -13.50 -10.86
C SER A 24 3.19 -13.56 -9.56
N ASP A 25 3.19 -14.70 -8.88
CA ASP A 25 2.32 -14.95 -7.74
C ASP A 25 2.80 -14.27 -6.45
N GLU A 26 4.12 -14.12 -6.25
CA GLU A 26 4.68 -13.40 -5.09
C GLU A 26 4.53 -11.88 -5.22
N LYS A 27 4.83 -11.33 -6.38
CA LYS A 27 4.57 -9.92 -6.67
C LYS A 27 3.08 -9.59 -6.60
N LEU A 28 2.25 -10.57 -6.91
CA LEU A 28 0.81 -10.56 -6.83
C LEU A 28 0.32 -10.44 -5.38
N ASN A 29 0.91 -11.16 -4.44
CA ASN A 29 0.53 -11.15 -3.01
C ASN A 29 0.95 -9.84 -2.31
N GLU A 30 2.13 -9.29 -2.61
CA GLU A 30 2.53 -7.97 -2.11
C GLU A 30 1.62 -6.85 -2.62
N GLU A 31 1.24 -6.93 -3.88
CA GLU A 31 0.30 -5.98 -4.48
C GLU A 31 -1.09 -6.11 -3.87
N LEU A 32 -1.48 -7.29 -3.39
CA LEU A 32 -2.74 -7.56 -2.69
C LEU A 32 -2.79 -7.00 -1.27
N GLU A 33 -1.70 -7.08 -0.52
CA GLU A 33 -1.59 -6.46 0.81
C GLU A 33 -1.65 -4.93 0.70
N GLN A 34 -0.94 -4.35 -0.27
CA GLN A 34 -1.02 -2.91 -0.55
C GLN A 34 -2.41 -2.47 -1.01
N LEU A 35 -3.16 -3.36 -1.68
CA LEU A 35 -4.55 -3.11 -2.06
C LEU A 35 -5.49 -3.13 -0.87
N ARG A 36 -5.33 -4.09 0.04
CA ARG A 36 -6.07 -4.14 1.30
C ARG A 36 -5.81 -2.88 2.13
N GLU A 37 -4.54 -2.47 2.26
CA GLU A 37 -4.19 -1.22 2.95
C GLU A 37 -4.73 0.02 2.22
N THR A 38 -4.71 0.04 0.88
CA THR A 38 -5.23 1.15 0.10
C THR A 38 -6.75 1.22 0.19
N PHE A 39 -7.45 0.09 0.12
CA PHE A 39 -8.91 0.02 0.34
C PHE A 39 -9.27 0.42 1.78
N GLN A 40 -8.53 -0.04 2.77
CA GLN A 40 -8.73 0.31 4.18
C GLN A 40 -8.47 1.80 4.45
N ASN A 41 -7.41 2.36 3.87
CA ASN A 41 -7.06 3.77 4.02
C ASN A 41 -8.03 4.70 3.28
N THR A 42 -8.47 4.32 2.08
CA THR A 42 -9.46 5.09 1.29
C THR A 42 -10.84 5.04 1.96
N TYR A 43 -11.22 3.92 2.57
CA TYR A 43 -12.44 3.79 3.36
C TYR A 43 -12.40 4.69 4.60
N ASN A 44 -11.25 4.77 5.29
CA ASN A 44 -11.06 5.62 6.47
C ASN A 44 -10.99 7.11 6.14
N GLU A 45 -10.50 7.50 4.96
CA GLU A 45 -10.49 8.90 4.49
C GLU A 45 -11.88 9.35 4.05
N THR A 46 -12.64 8.53 3.32
CA THR A 46 -14.02 8.87 2.92
C THR A 46 -15.00 8.91 4.09
N ALA A 47 -14.77 8.13 5.14
CA ALA A 47 -15.56 8.19 6.37
C ALA A 47 -15.28 9.48 7.17
N LYS A 48 -14.08 10.06 7.09
CA LYS A 48 -13.76 11.36 7.71
C LYS A 48 -14.40 12.54 6.98
N ASP A 49 -14.42 12.51 5.65
CA ASP A 49 -15.02 13.59 4.85
C ASP A 49 -16.56 13.63 4.97
N ALA A 50 -17.18 12.54 5.42
CA ALA A 50 -18.63 12.49 5.65
C ALA A 50 -19.08 13.03 7.02
N GLU A 51 -18.16 13.21 7.99
CA GLU A 51 -18.46 13.76 9.33
C GLU A 51 -18.15 15.27 9.48
N GLU A 52 -17.57 15.94 8.48
CA GLU A 52 -17.18 17.37 8.57
C GLU A 52 -18.12 18.37 7.91
N ASP A 53 -19.35 18.03 7.49
CA ASP A 53 -20.24 18.96 6.80
C ASP A 53 -21.45 19.44 7.67
N ASP A 54 -21.22 19.70 8.96
CA ASP A 54 -22.17 20.44 9.80
C ASP A 54 -21.45 21.39 10.78
N GLY A 55 -21.08 22.60 10.33
CA GLY A 55 -20.63 23.63 11.26
C GLY A 55 -19.98 24.87 10.64
N GLU A 56 -20.64 26.00 10.75
CA GLU A 56 -20.23 27.35 10.31
C GLU A 56 -18.81 27.74 10.77
N PRO A 57 -18.05 28.51 9.95
CA PRO A 57 -16.68 28.91 10.30
C PRO A 57 -16.65 30.15 11.22
N VAL A 58 -16.11 29.97 12.40
CA VAL A 58 -15.70 31.11 13.25
C VAL A 58 -14.24 31.41 13.00
N ILE A 59 -14.00 32.56 12.38
CA ILE A 59 -12.68 33.16 12.18
C ILE A 59 -12.21 33.76 13.53
N GLN A 60 -11.11 33.27 14.07
CA GLN A 60 -10.33 34.03 15.06
C GLN A 60 -8.89 34.16 14.60
N GLY A 61 -8.45 35.43 14.51
CA GLY A 61 -7.15 35.85 14.04
C GLY A 61 -6.01 35.48 15.01
N LEU A 62 -4.86 35.22 14.46
CA LEU A 62 -3.59 35.15 15.17
C LEU A 62 -2.78 36.43 14.90
N ASP A 63 -2.57 37.14 16.02
CA ASP A 63 -1.74 38.32 16.15
C ASP A 63 -0.27 37.89 16.18
N TYR A 64 0.55 38.55 15.35
CA TYR A 64 2.01 38.43 15.37
C TYR A 64 2.59 39.75 15.88
N SER A 65 3.11 39.79 17.06
CA SER A 65 4.06 40.78 17.59
C SER A 65 5.26 39.98 18.14
N GLY A 66 6.46 40.04 17.65
CA GLY A 66 7.43 41.12 17.61
C GLY A 66 8.30 41.08 18.86
N ASP A 67 9.59 40.83 18.69
CA ASP A 67 10.73 41.62 19.26
C ASP A 67 12.02 40.78 19.08
N THR A 68 12.92 41.25 18.33
CA THR A 68 14.17 42.06 18.45
C THR A 68 15.10 41.74 19.63
N ASP A 69 16.36 41.71 19.22
CA ASP A 69 17.66 42.02 19.89
C ASP A 69 18.52 40.80 20.20
N ASP A 70 19.80 40.77 20.09
CA ASP A 70 20.86 41.76 19.75
C ASP A 70 22.21 41.00 19.78
N GLY A 71 23.16 41.41 18.96
CA GLY A 71 24.53 41.58 19.38
C GLY A 71 25.54 40.44 19.28
N GLY A 72 26.62 40.70 18.59
CA GLY A 72 27.89 40.12 18.94
C GLY A 72 28.93 39.96 17.83
N ASP A 73 29.76 40.99 17.69
CA ASP A 73 31.04 41.12 16.99
C ASP A 73 32.01 39.95 17.05
N GLY A 74 32.87 39.88 16.05
CA GLY A 74 34.09 39.08 16.11
C GLY A 74 34.94 39.12 14.83
N ASP A 75 35.82 40.10 14.74
CA ASP A 75 36.91 40.29 13.80
C ASP A 75 37.89 39.09 13.68
N ALA A 76 38.51 38.98 12.53
CA ALA A 76 39.97 38.92 12.29
C ALA A 76 40.29 38.38 10.88
N ASP A 77 40.74 39.23 10.00
CA ASP A 77 42.11 39.39 9.46
C ASP A 77 42.86 38.11 9.02
N HIS A 78 43.28 38.10 7.81
CA HIS A 78 44.64 38.13 7.24
C HIS A 78 44.71 37.66 5.80
N ASP A 79 45.18 38.59 5.01
CA ASP A 79 46.39 38.70 4.20
C ASP A 79 46.53 37.85 2.93
N SER A 80 46.52 38.64 1.88
CA SER A 80 47.55 38.91 0.86
C SER A 80 48.29 37.69 0.24
N ASP A 81 48.24 37.64 -1.07
CA ASP A 81 49.48 37.82 -1.85
C ASP A 81 49.17 38.16 -3.33
N THR A 82 49.87 39.23 -3.71
CA THR A 82 50.03 39.76 -5.03
C THR A 82 50.97 38.90 -5.85
N ASP A 83 50.70 38.78 -7.15
CA ASP A 83 51.79 38.76 -8.13
C ASP A 83 51.36 39.38 -9.45
N SER A 84 52.21 40.37 -9.79
CA SER A 84 52.20 41.23 -10.94
C SER A 84 52.76 40.57 -12.20
N TYR A 85 52.18 40.85 -13.35
CA TYR A 85 52.94 40.79 -14.60
C TYR A 85 52.66 42.04 -15.47
N THR A 86 53.74 42.76 -15.76
CA THR A 86 53.88 43.94 -16.57
C THR A 86 53.99 43.62 -18.07
N PRO A 87 53.64 44.55 -18.96
CA PRO A 87 53.52 44.28 -20.38
C PRO A 87 54.77 44.66 -21.18
N THR A 88 54.91 44.10 -22.34
CA THR A 88 55.94 44.48 -23.30
C THR A 88 55.28 44.94 -24.61
N GLU A 89 55.56 46.21 -24.96
CA GLU A 89 55.27 46.86 -26.22
C GLU A 89 56.43 46.69 -27.22
N PRO A 90 56.43 47.30 -28.40
CA PRO A 90 56.04 46.75 -29.71
C PRO A 90 57.19 46.86 -30.73
N GLN A 91 57.02 46.30 -31.86
CA GLN A 91 57.84 46.69 -33.03
C GLN A 91 56.98 46.97 -34.28
N GLN A 92 57.18 48.26 -34.73
CA GLN A 92 56.73 48.77 -36.02
C GLN A 92 57.48 48.15 -37.19
N ASN A 93 56.79 47.96 -38.31
CA ASN A 93 57.43 48.27 -39.60
C ASN A 93 56.43 48.70 -40.67
N GLU A 94 56.97 49.66 -41.50
CA GLU A 94 56.27 50.61 -42.39
C GLU A 94 55.84 50.07 -43.76
N LYS A 95 54.79 50.73 -44.28
CA LYS A 95 54.45 51.18 -45.63
C LYS A 95 54.37 50.24 -46.82
N LYS A 96 53.15 50.28 -47.39
CA LYS A 96 52.93 50.68 -48.81
C LYS A 96 51.43 51.02 -49.07
N LYS A 97 51.15 52.18 -49.55
CA LYS A 97 49.86 52.69 -50.02
C LYS A 97 49.46 52.06 -51.33
N LYS A 98 48.19 51.58 -51.45
CA LYS A 98 47.43 51.47 -52.71
C LYS A 98 45.94 51.81 -52.47
N LYS A 99 45.40 52.54 -53.46
CA LYS A 99 44.07 53.18 -53.49
C LYS A 99 42.93 52.20 -53.30
N LYS A 100 41.95 52.59 -52.55
CA LYS A 100 40.80 51.91 -52.08
C LYS A 100 39.55 52.01 -52.95
N ARG A 101 38.95 50.85 -53.29
CA ARG A 101 37.51 50.72 -53.43
C ARG A 101 36.94 50.47 -52.00
N MET A 102 35.85 51.20 -51.65
CA MET A 102 35.13 50.92 -50.37
C MET A 102 34.64 49.48 -50.42
N SER A 103 35.23 48.64 -49.59
CA SER A 103 34.94 47.21 -49.48
C SER A 103 33.79 46.95 -48.53
N GLY A 104 33.04 45.86 -48.77
CA GLY A 104 31.93 45.40 -47.92
C GLY A 104 32.23 45.26 -46.42
N GLY A 105 33.51 45.37 -46.02
CA GLY A 105 33.91 45.38 -44.63
C GLY A 105 33.42 46.60 -43.80
N TYR A 106 33.25 47.76 -44.47
CA TYR A 106 32.73 48.97 -43.81
C TYR A 106 31.21 48.84 -43.52
N ILE A 107 30.48 48.22 -44.44
CA ILE A 107 29.05 47.90 -44.28
C ILE A 107 28.90 46.85 -43.18
N ALA A 108 29.74 45.82 -43.14
CA ALA A 108 29.75 44.83 -42.09
C ALA A 108 30.08 45.41 -40.70
N CYS A 109 31.03 46.35 -40.61
CA CYS A 109 31.32 47.05 -39.35
C CYS A 109 30.17 47.96 -38.88
N ILE A 110 29.44 48.59 -39.81
CA ILE A 110 28.25 49.37 -39.49
C ILE A 110 27.14 48.48 -39.00
N ILE A 111 26.91 47.33 -39.62
CA ILE A 111 25.92 46.34 -39.20
C ILE A 111 26.28 45.78 -37.82
N ILE A 112 27.55 45.43 -37.59
CA ILE A 112 28.02 44.94 -36.30
C ILE A 112 27.88 46.04 -35.24
N MET A 113 28.17 47.32 -35.57
CA MET A 113 27.98 48.45 -34.65
C MET A 113 26.50 48.69 -34.33
N ILE A 114 25.59 48.55 -35.29
CA ILE A 114 24.15 48.67 -35.07
C ILE A 114 23.65 47.51 -34.22
N ILE A 115 24.07 46.30 -34.50
CA ILE A 115 23.75 45.11 -33.68
C ILE A 115 24.31 45.29 -32.26
N SER A 116 25.54 45.76 -32.11
CA SER A 116 26.17 46.04 -30.81
C SER A 116 25.46 47.17 -30.06
N LEU A 117 24.99 48.22 -30.73
CA LEU A 117 24.20 49.30 -30.13
C LEU A 117 22.81 48.83 -29.71
N CYS A 118 22.16 48.01 -30.53
CA CYS A 118 20.87 47.42 -30.21
C CYS A 118 20.98 46.42 -29.03
N THR A 119 22.02 45.58 -29.02
CA THR A 119 22.31 44.68 -27.90
C THR A 119 22.70 45.47 -26.65
N SER A 120 23.46 46.56 -26.75
CA SER A 120 23.81 47.42 -25.60
C SER A 120 22.60 48.20 -25.07
N ALA A 121 21.70 48.66 -25.92
CA ALA A 121 20.45 49.29 -25.52
C ALA A 121 19.52 48.24 -24.84
N PHE A 122 19.42 47.04 -25.39
CA PHE A 122 18.64 45.94 -24.80
C PHE A 122 19.25 45.52 -23.46
N LEU A 123 20.57 45.35 -23.37
CA LEU A 123 21.27 45.08 -22.11
C LEU A 123 21.12 46.20 -21.11
N GLY A 124 21.14 47.47 -21.58
CA GLY A 124 20.94 48.64 -20.73
C GLY A 124 19.54 48.73 -20.11
N THR A 125 18.49 48.39 -20.89
CA THR A 125 17.11 48.30 -20.37
C THR A 125 16.94 47.13 -19.42
N ALA A 126 17.51 45.98 -19.73
CA ALA A 126 17.48 44.80 -18.84
C ALA A 126 18.23 45.10 -17.53
N VAL A 127 19.38 45.75 -17.57
CA VAL A 127 20.12 46.14 -16.37
C VAL A 127 19.36 47.24 -15.58
N PHE A 128 18.69 48.16 -16.25
CA PHE A 128 17.88 49.18 -15.58
C PHE A 128 16.65 48.55 -14.90
N GLU A 129 16.00 47.59 -15.54
CA GLU A 129 14.91 46.83 -14.93
C GLU A 129 15.40 45.98 -13.74
N MET A 130 16.58 45.36 -13.84
CA MET A 130 17.20 44.60 -12.74
C MET A 130 17.52 45.48 -11.51
N ILE A 131 17.83 46.80 -11.74
CA ILE A 131 18.13 47.74 -10.64
C ILE A 131 16.85 48.34 -10.07
N SER A 132 15.82 48.51 -10.89
CA SER A 132 14.60 49.24 -10.52
C SER A 132 13.52 48.35 -9.91
N VAL A 133 13.57 47.03 -10.12
CA VAL A 133 12.58 46.05 -9.61
C VAL A 133 13.28 45.08 -8.67
N PRO A 134 12.97 45.11 -7.37
CA PRO A 134 13.44 44.06 -6.46
C PRO A 134 13.13 42.68 -7.04
N ASP A 135 14.02 41.73 -6.84
CA ASP A 135 13.89 40.35 -7.31
C ASP A 135 13.97 40.11 -8.84
N MET A 136 14.11 41.14 -9.67
CA MET A 136 14.27 40.99 -11.12
C MET A 136 15.49 40.13 -11.48
N ALA A 137 16.60 40.25 -10.76
CA ALA A 137 17.78 39.42 -10.98
C ALA A 137 17.52 37.92 -10.70
N TYR A 138 16.79 37.63 -9.63
CA TYR A 138 16.39 36.27 -9.28
C TYR A 138 15.41 35.67 -10.33
N TYR A 139 14.39 36.44 -10.71
CA TYR A 139 13.48 36.12 -11.79
C TYR A 139 14.22 35.76 -13.07
N MET A 140 15.08 36.70 -13.58
CA MET A 140 15.82 36.51 -14.84
C MET A 140 16.77 35.34 -14.79
N SER A 141 17.46 35.12 -13.67
CA SER A 141 18.35 33.96 -13.50
C SER A 141 17.59 32.63 -13.64
N ASN A 142 16.44 32.49 -12.96
CA ASN A 142 15.66 31.28 -13.04
C ASN A 142 14.93 31.11 -14.37
N PHE A 143 14.41 32.20 -14.94
CA PHE A 143 13.80 32.18 -16.27
C PHE A 143 14.79 31.74 -17.36
N LEU A 144 16.03 32.24 -17.33
CA LEU A 144 17.08 31.82 -18.26
C LEU A 144 17.49 30.36 -18.05
N LYS A 145 17.60 29.89 -16.79
CA LYS A 145 17.88 28.51 -16.49
C LYS A 145 16.76 27.59 -17.03
N ALA A 146 15.49 27.97 -16.82
CA ALA A 146 14.37 27.25 -17.38
C ALA A 146 14.39 27.20 -18.90
N SER A 147 14.66 28.34 -19.55
CA SER A 147 14.70 28.44 -21.02
C SER A 147 15.86 27.65 -21.63
N SER A 148 16.96 27.46 -20.91
CA SER A 148 18.13 26.69 -21.36
C SER A 148 18.14 25.23 -20.91
N ALA A 149 17.22 24.80 -20.03
CA ALA A 149 17.13 23.42 -19.59
C ALA A 149 16.70 22.49 -20.73
N GLU A 150 17.31 21.32 -20.80
CA GLU A 150 17.03 20.35 -21.85
C GLU A 150 15.77 19.53 -21.58
N ASN A 151 15.48 19.20 -20.30
CA ASN A 151 14.33 18.41 -19.92
C ASN A 151 13.19 19.24 -19.30
N ALA A 152 11.97 18.75 -19.40
CA ALA A 152 10.76 19.43 -18.93
C ALA A 152 10.72 19.60 -17.40
N ALA A 153 11.20 18.63 -16.64
CA ALA A 153 11.21 18.69 -15.18
C ALA A 153 12.08 19.82 -14.63
N ASP A 154 13.28 20.01 -15.20
CA ASP A 154 14.15 21.14 -14.83
C ASP A 154 13.53 22.49 -15.23
N LYS A 155 12.85 22.55 -16.38
CA LYS A 155 12.11 23.75 -16.79
C LYS A 155 11.04 24.10 -15.76
N VAL A 156 10.21 23.12 -15.36
CA VAL A 156 9.19 23.30 -14.32
C VAL A 156 9.80 23.82 -13.02
N LYS A 157 10.88 23.18 -12.55
CA LYS A 157 11.59 23.59 -11.32
C LYS A 157 12.01 25.05 -11.36
N TYR A 158 12.68 25.47 -12.42
CA TYR A 158 13.18 26.83 -12.52
C TYR A 158 12.07 27.86 -12.79
N PHE A 159 11.03 27.52 -13.55
CA PHE A 159 9.87 28.41 -13.70
C PHE A 159 9.08 28.55 -12.40
N LYS A 160 8.93 27.48 -11.58
CA LYS A 160 8.34 27.58 -10.23
C LYS A 160 9.17 28.53 -9.35
N SER A 161 10.50 28.43 -9.36
CA SER A 161 11.37 29.38 -8.64
C SER A 161 11.24 30.82 -9.14
N ALA A 162 11.10 31.05 -10.46
CA ALA A 162 10.84 32.37 -10.98
C ALA A 162 9.45 32.92 -10.58
N LEU A 163 8.45 32.04 -10.42
CA LEU A 163 7.09 32.38 -10.01
C LEU A 163 7.02 32.88 -8.56
N GLU A 164 7.89 32.39 -7.67
CA GLU A 164 7.93 32.75 -6.25
C GLU A 164 8.06 34.28 -6.04
N VAL A 165 8.79 34.97 -6.92
CA VAL A 165 9.00 36.41 -6.83
C VAL A 165 7.98 37.26 -7.60
N CYS A 166 7.02 36.64 -8.26
CA CYS A 166 5.97 37.31 -9.03
C CYS A 166 4.68 37.53 -8.22
N SER A 167 4.83 37.98 -6.96
CA SER A 167 3.72 38.31 -6.07
C SER A 167 3.15 39.70 -6.30
N SER A 168 1.99 40.01 -5.73
CA SER A 168 1.40 41.36 -5.81
C SER A 168 2.31 42.39 -5.16
N GLY A 169 2.57 43.48 -5.86
CA GLY A 169 3.47 44.56 -5.41
C GLY A 169 4.95 44.34 -5.72
N SER A 170 5.32 43.21 -6.35
CA SER A 170 6.73 42.92 -6.72
C SER A 170 7.21 43.72 -7.97
N GLY A 171 6.29 44.29 -8.76
CA GLY A 171 6.57 44.85 -10.08
C GLY A 171 6.75 43.80 -11.19
N LEU A 172 6.58 42.51 -10.86
CA LEU A 172 6.70 41.36 -11.77
C LEU A 172 5.34 40.66 -12.05
N GLU A 173 4.24 41.24 -11.59
CA GLU A 173 2.89 40.65 -11.72
C GLU A 173 2.54 40.37 -13.18
N SER A 174 2.98 41.21 -14.12
CA SER A 174 2.73 40.99 -15.55
C SER A 174 3.37 39.74 -16.12
N LYS A 175 4.38 39.18 -15.44
CA LYS A 175 5.09 37.96 -15.83
C LYS A 175 4.42 36.68 -15.27
N ARG A 176 3.61 36.80 -14.23
CA ARG A 176 3.00 35.67 -13.53
C ARG A 176 2.20 34.77 -14.46
N GLN A 177 1.35 35.30 -15.32
CA GLN A 177 0.56 34.54 -16.24
C GLN A 177 1.41 33.68 -17.20
N GLU A 178 2.44 34.29 -17.81
CA GLU A 178 3.35 33.59 -18.73
C GLU A 178 4.10 32.44 -18.04
N LEU A 179 4.52 32.65 -16.79
CA LEU A 179 5.16 31.58 -16.01
C LEU A 179 4.19 30.43 -15.69
N ILE A 180 2.98 30.73 -15.24
CA ILE A 180 1.96 29.70 -14.95
C ILE A 180 1.66 28.92 -16.21
N GLU A 181 1.46 29.56 -17.35
CA GLU A 181 1.22 28.87 -18.62
C GLU A 181 2.38 27.95 -19.02
N ASN A 182 3.64 28.41 -18.86
CA ASN A 182 4.81 27.59 -19.15
C ASN A 182 4.94 26.41 -18.15
N ILE A 183 4.72 26.64 -16.86
CA ILE A 183 4.75 25.57 -15.84
C ILE A 183 3.71 24.51 -16.21
N VAL A 184 2.48 24.89 -16.50
CA VAL A 184 1.41 23.96 -16.89
C VAL A 184 1.83 23.13 -18.09
N VAL A 185 2.34 23.74 -19.15
CA VAL A 185 2.73 23.02 -20.38
C VAL A 185 3.86 22.03 -20.10
N TYR A 186 4.92 22.46 -19.42
CA TYR A 186 6.05 21.57 -19.13
C TYR A 186 5.75 20.55 -18.03
N THR A 187 4.79 20.82 -17.13
CA THR A 187 4.27 19.80 -16.21
C THR A 187 3.50 18.72 -16.98
N CYS A 188 2.71 19.06 -18.00
CA CYS A 188 2.11 18.05 -18.89
C CYS A 188 3.17 17.12 -19.51
N GLU A 189 4.34 17.66 -19.88
CA GLU A 189 5.40 16.87 -20.52
C GLU A 189 6.16 15.97 -19.50
N SER A 190 6.32 16.42 -18.25
CA SER A 190 7.15 15.74 -17.25
C SER A 190 6.36 14.88 -16.24
N GLU A 191 5.15 15.30 -15.89
CA GLU A 191 4.36 14.72 -14.79
C GLU A 191 2.93 14.34 -15.25
N GLY A 192 2.56 14.67 -16.50
CA GLY A 192 1.25 14.41 -17.09
C GLY A 192 0.24 15.53 -16.90
N TYR A 193 -0.89 15.39 -17.63
CA TYR A 193 -1.93 16.43 -17.67
C TYR A 193 -2.65 16.61 -16.33
N SER A 194 -2.84 15.54 -15.56
CA SER A 194 -3.49 15.60 -14.24
C SER A 194 -2.72 16.50 -13.28
N ALA A 195 -1.39 16.33 -13.18
CA ALA A 195 -0.55 17.15 -12.35
C ALA A 195 -0.54 18.64 -12.81
N ALA A 196 -0.50 18.87 -14.12
CA ALA A 196 -0.60 20.19 -14.70
C ALA A 196 -1.93 20.87 -14.41
N LYS A 197 -3.04 20.12 -14.46
CA LYS A 197 -4.38 20.60 -14.13
C LYS A 197 -4.49 21.00 -12.66
N THR A 198 -4.00 20.15 -11.74
CA THR A 198 -3.94 20.47 -10.31
C THR A 198 -3.17 21.74 -10.06
N PHE A 199 -1.96 21.85 -10.62
CA PHE A 199 -1.16 23.09 -10.49
C PHE A 199 -1.90 24.33 -11.03
N PHE A 200 -2.62 24.19 -12.17
CA PHE A 200 -3.38 25.31 -12.72
C PHE A 200 -4.58 25.68 -11.86
N ASP A 201 -5.31 24.72 -11.32
CA ASP A 201 -6.47 24.96 -10.45
C ASP A 201 -6.06 25.70 -9.16
N GLU A 202 -4.86 25.43 -8.65
CA GLU A 202 -4.28 26.15 -7.48
C GLU A 202 -3.73 27.55 -7.78
N ASN A 203 -3.13 27.77 -8.96
CA ASN A 203 -2.33 28.96 -9.27
C ASN A 203 -2.89 29.83 -10.39
N GLY A 204 -3.76 29.29 -11.22
CA GLY A 204 -4.35 29.94 -12.39
C GLY A 204 -5.62 30.69 -12.08
N THR A 205 -6.19 31.32 -13.12
CA THR A 205 -7.49 32.01 -13.06
C THR A 205 -8.30 31.73 -14.33
N ASP A 206 -9.63 31.89 -14.24
CA ASP A 206 -10.51 31.74 -15.41
C ASP A 206 -10.23 32.77 -16.51
N ASP A 207 -9.69 33.92 -16.17
CA ASP A 207 -9.32 34.94 -17.16
C ASP A 207 -8.08 34.50 -17.97
N MET A 208 -7.19 33.72 -17.39
CA MET A 208 -6.06 33.10 -18.14
C MET A 208 -6.59 32.11 -19.17
N LYS A 209 -7.61 31.30 -18.82
CA LYS A 209 -8.26 30.39 -19.78
C LYS A 209 -8.89 31.13 -20.96
N LYS A 210 -9.53 32.30 -20.71
CA LYS A 210 -10.16 33.13 -21.76
C LYS A 210 -9.18 33.87 -22.64
N SER A 211 -8.00 34.18 -22.13
CA SER A 211 -6.98 34.97 -22.82
C SER A 211 -5.58 34.34 -22.67
N PRO A 212 -5.38 33.12 -23.22
CA PRO A 212 -4.11 32.46 -23.16
C PRO A 212 -3.02 33.21 -23.91
N LYS A 213 -1.81 33.33 -23.34
CA LYS A 213 -0.66 33.98 -23.96
C LYS A 213 0.15 33.06 -24.85
N THR A 214 0.12 31.75 -24.55
CA THR A 214 0.85 30.73 -25.31
C THR A 214 -0.10 29.82 -26.08
N LYS A 215 0.35 29.33 -27.24
CA LYS A 215 -0.42 28.39 -28.06
C LYS A 215 -0.64 27.06 -27.33
N SER A 216 0.39 26.53 -26.70
CA SER A 216 0.34 25.25 -25.98
C SER A 216 -0.60 25.31 -24.77
N PHE A 217 -0.65 26.45 -24.07
CA PHE A 217 -1.61 26.63 -22.98
C PHE A 217 -3.06 26.76 -23.50
N LYS A 218 -3.25 27.36 -24.68
CA LYS A 218 -4.56 27.34 -25.34
C LYS A 218 -5.00 25.89 -25.63
N GLU A 219 -4.10 25.09 -26.18
CA GLU A 219 -4.36 23.67 -26.43
C GLU A 219 -4.72 22.91 -25.11
N PHE A 220 -4.02 23.23 -24.00
CA PHE A 220 -4.35 22.70 -22.67
C PHE A 220 -5.78 23.06 -22.24
N THR A 221 -6.25 24.28 -22.50
CA THR A 221 -7.61 24.71 -22.10
C THR A 221 -8.72 24.12 -22.98
N GLU A 222 -8.41 23.66 -24.20
CA GLU A 222 -9.36 23.14 -25.18
C GLU A 222 -9.43 21.61 -25.19
N VAL A 223 -8.60 20.91 -24.38
CA VAL A 223 -8.48 19.45 -24.45
C VAL A 223 -9.57 18.69 -23.66
N GLY A 224 -10.33 19.38 -22.80
CA GLY A 224 -11.30 18.75 -21.89
C GLY A 224 -12.37 17.89 -22.58
N ASP A 225 -12.95 18.38 -23.68
CA ASP A 225 -13.97 17.62 -24.43
C ASP A 225 -13.35 16.32 -25.02
N LYS A 226 -12.10 16.36 -25.47
CA LYS A 226 -11.37 15.19 -25.98
C LYS A 226 -11.09 14.16 -24.90
N ILE A 227 -10.78 14.59 -23.69
CA ILE A 227 -10.57 13.69 -22.55
C ILE A 227 -11.83 12.88 -22.26
N SER A 228 -12.98 13.52 -22.25
CA SER A 228 -14.27 12.84 -22.04
C SER A 228 -14.57 11.85 -23.16
N GLU A 229 -14.34 12.25 -24.43
CA GLU A 229 -14.53 11.36 -25.58
C GLU A 229 -13.56 10.15 -25.55
N ILE A 230 -12.31 10.35 -25.13
CA ILE A 230 -11.32 9.28 -24.95
C ILE A 230 -11.78 8.33 -23.85
N ALA A 231 -12.18 8.84 -22.69
CA ALA A 231 -12.63 8.03 -21.57
C ALA A 231 -13.83 7.14 -21.92
N ASP A 232 -14.78 7.67 -22.67
CA ASP A 232 -15.97 6.91 -23.13
C ASP A 232 -15.61 5.76 -24.09
N LYS A 233 -14.54 5.93 -24.88
CA LYS A 233 -14.11 4.96 -25.91
C LYS A 233 -12.97 4.05 -25.45
N ALA A 234 -12.26 4.40 -24.39
CA ALA A 234 -11.02 3.74 -23.99
C ALA A 234 -11.21 2.24 -23.75
N PHE A 235 -12.30 1.86 -23.05
CA PHE A 235 -12.60 0.45 -22.80
C PHE A 235 -12.79 -0.34 -24.10
N ASP A 236 -13.65 0.12 -24.99
CA ASP A 236 -13.94 -0.58 -26.24
C ASP A 236 -12.74 -0.61 -27.20
N ALA A 237 -11.84 0.38 -27.12
CA ALA A 237 -10.65 0.47 -27.95
C ALA A 237 -9.62 -0.62 -27.66
N VAL A 238 -9.50 -1.08 -26.42
CA VAL A 238 -8.53 -2.12 -26.02
C VAL A 238 -9.08 -3.54 -26.21
N GLN A 239 -10.40 -3.75 -26.14
CA GLN A 239 -11.02 -5.08 -26.22
C GLN A 239 -10.56 -5.95 -27.40
N PRO A 240 -10.36 -5.42 -28.64
CA PRO A 240 -9.90 -6.23 -29.77
C PRO A 240 -8.51 -6.84 -29.59
N TYR A 241 -7.75 -6.43 -28.58
CA TYR A 241 -6.38 -6.87 -28.33
C TYR A 241 -6.28 -7.87 -27.15
N VAL A 242 -7.28 -7.94 -26.26
CA VAL A 242 -7.26 -8.77 -25.05
C VAL A 242 -7.00 -10.26 -25.32
N THR A 243 -7.50 -10.77 -26.43
CA THR A 243 -7.34 -12.20 -26.82
C THR A 243 -6.26 -12.44 -27.86
N LYS A 244 -5.42 -11.44 -28.17
CA LYS A 244 -4.35 -11.54 -29.16
C LYS A 244 -3.00 -11.70 -28.48
N ASP A 245 -2.10 -12.42 -29.15
CA ASP A 245 -0.71 -12.50 -28.70
C ASP A 245 -0.01 -11.15 -28.84
N GLY A 246 0.59 -10.69 -27.75
CA GLY A 246 1.39 -9.48 -27.65
C GLY A 246 0.60 -8.20 -27.34
N ASP A 247 1.24 -7.31 -26.60
CA ASP A 247 0.67 -6.04 -26.18
C ASP A 247 0.41 -5.09 -27.35
N PRO A 248 -0.69 -4.32 -27.32
CA PRO A 248 -0.93 -3.29 -28.33
C PRO A 248 0.06 -2.12 -28.19
N ASP A 249 0.29 -1.41 -29.29
CA ASP A 249 0.97 -0.12 -29.25
C ASP A 249 0.02 0.93 -28.64
N PHE A 250 0.05 1.07 -27.30
CA PHE A 250 -0.83 1.96 -26.56
C PHE A 250 -0.67 3.42 -26.98
N LYS A 251 0.55 3.84 -27.32
CA LYS A 251 0.82 5.19 -27.83
C LYS A 251 0.13 5.47 -29.15
N LYS A 252 0.16 4.51 -30.06
CA LYS A 252 -0.56 4.59 -31.31
C LYS A 252 -2.07 4.61 -31.08
N LEU A 253 -2.57 3.74 -30.21
CA LEU A 253 -3.98 3.64 -29.87
C LEU A 253 -4.50 4.94 -29.22
N ALA A 254 -3.73 5.55 -28.32
CA ALA A 254 -4.06 6.85 -27.73
C ALA A 254 -4.19 7.95 -28.81
N LYS A 255 -3.28 7.99 -29.78
CA LYS A 255 -3.35 8.94 -30.89
C LYS A 255 -4.57 8.68 -31.82
N GLU A 256 -4.93 7.43 -32.07
CA GLU A 256 -6.12 7.05 -32.83
C GLU A 256 -7.41 7.50 -32.12
N LEU A 257 -7.42 7.52 -30.77
CA LEU A 257 -8.51 8.07 -29.97
C LEU A 257 -8.52 9.60 -29.90
N GLY A 258 -7.52 10.27 -30.49
CA GLY A 258 -7.45 11.73 -30.56
C GLY A 258 -6.63 12.38 -29.42
N ALA A 259 -5.83 11.61 -28.69
CA ALA A 259 -4.94 12.18 -27.67
C ALA A 259 -3.91 13.12 -28.31
N THR A 260 -3.86 14.35 -27.80
CA THR A 260 -2.81 15.34 -28.14
C THR A 260 -1.55 15.04 -27.34
N ASP A 261 -0.42 15.65 -27.73
CA ASP A 261 0.84 15.44 -27.04
C ASP A 261 0.76 15.81 -25.52
N LEU A 262 -0.15 16.73 -25.14
CA LEU A 262 -0.37 17.15 -23.74
C LEU A 262 -1.01 16.05 -22.85
N ILE A 263 -1.80 15.18 -23.41
CA ILE A 263 -2.53 14.11 -22.69
C ILE A 263 -2.10 12.72 -23.11
N LEU A 264 -1.08 12.62 -23.96
CA LEU A 264 -0.67 11.35 -24.57
C LEU A 264 -0.19 10.35 -23.53
N THR A 265 0.65 10.77 -22.61
CA THR A 265 1.23 9.91 -21.56
C THR A 265 0.16 9.36 -20.62
N ASP A 266 -0.75 10.22 -20.14
CA ASP A 266 -1.83 9.79 -19.25
C ASP A 266 -2.82 8.87 -19.98
N THR A 267 -3.14 9.18 -21.25
CA THR A 267 -4.01 8.33 -22.08
C THR A 267 -3.38 6.97 -22.35
N GLU A 268 -2.08 6.93 -22.67
CA GLU A 268 -1.32 5.69 -22.85
C GLU A 268 -1.35 4.83 -21.60
N SER A 269 -1.08 5.43 -20.44
CA SER A 269 -1.14 4.77 -19.12
C SER A 269 -2.55 4.22 -18.81
N ALA A 270 -3.60 5.03 -19.04
CA ALA A 270 -4.96 4.59 -18.81
C ALA A 270 -5.35 3.42 -19.72
N LEU A 271 -5.01 3.46 -21.01
CA LEU A 271 -5.29 2.38 -21.95
C LEU A 271 -4.55 1.10 -21.57
N LYS A 272 -3.29 1.20 -21.12
CA LYS A 272 -2.54 0.04 -20.63
C LYS A 272 -3.24 -0.58 -19.43
N ASN A 273 -3.61 0.20 -18.45
CA ASN A 273 -4.29 -0.31 -17.26
C ASN A 273 -5.68 -0.92 -17.59
N ILE A 274 -6.44 -0.33 -18.54
CA ILE A 274 -7.70 -0.95 -19.01
C ILE A 274 -7.42 -2.28 -19.71
N TYR A 275 -6.37 -2.36 -20.53
CA TYR A 275 -5.96 -3.59 -21.20
C TYR A 275 -5.56 -4.66 -20.18
N ASP A 276 -4.66 -4.35 -19.25
CA ASP A 276 -4.20 -5.26 -18.21
C ASP A 276 -5.40 -5.77 -17.39
N GLY A 277 -6.30 -4.86 -16.96
CA GLY A 277 -7.53 -5.23 -16.27
C GLY A 277 -8.44 -6.15 -17.08
N SER A 278 -8.54 -5.93 -18.40
CA SER A 278 -9.35 -6.77 -19.28
C SER A 278 -8.72 -8.14 -19.52
N VAL A 279 -7.38 -8.23 -19.59
CA VAL A 279 -6.67 -9.52 -19.71
C VAL A 279 -6.87 -10.34 -18.43
N TYR A 280 -6.70 -9.74 -17.25
CA TYR A 280 -6.98 -10.42 -15.98
C TYR A 280 -8.44 -10.85 -15.89
N ALA A 281 -9.40 -10.03 -16.29
CA ALA A 281 -10.83 -10.39 -16.27
C ALA A 281 -11.16 -11.58 -17.19
N GLU A 282 -10.55 -11.65 -18.37
CA GLU A 282 -10.78 -12.74 -19.35
C GLU A 282 -10.17 -14.07 -18.88
N THR A 283 -9.03 -14.01 -18.21
CA THR A 283 -8.30 -15.18 -17.71
C THR A 283 -8.67 -15.59 -16.29
N ALA A 284 -9.47 -14.78 -15.58
CA ALA A 284 -9.76 -14.93 -14.15
C ALA A 284 -10.24 -16.35 -13.78
N LYS A 285 -9.43 -17.06 -13.01
CA LYS A 285 -9.72 -18.36 -12.41
C LYS A 285 -9.53 -18.35 -10.89
N SER A 286 -9.00 -17.26 -10.35
CA SER A 286 -8.69 -17.06 -8.95
C SER A 286 -9.18 -15.69 -8.49
N GLU A 287 -9.40 -15.56 -7.19
CA GLU A 287 -9.70 -14.28 -6.54
C GLU A 287 -8.64 -13.22 -6.86
N THR A 288 -7.38 -13.62 -6.85
CA THR A 288 -6.23 -12.76 -7.13
C THR A 288 -6.32 -12.09 -8.51
N GLU A 289 -6.64 -12.85 -9.55
CA GLU A 289 -6.80 -12.29 -10.91
C GLU A 289 -7.96 -11.30 -11.00
N VAL A 290 -9.05 -11.55 -10.28
CA VAL A 290 -10.19 -10.62 -10.21
C VAL A 290 -9.82 -9.32 -9.48
N GLN A 291 -9.07 -9.42 -8.39
CA GLN A 291 -8.58 -8.25 -7.65
C GLN A 291 -7.58 -7.42 -8.47
N LEU A 292 -6.66 -8.07 -9.20
CA LEU A 292 -5.76 -7.37 -10.13
C LEU A 292 -6.51 -6.68 -11.27
N SER A 293 -7.52 -7.34 -11.81
CA SER A 293 -8.39 -6.73 -12.81
C SER A 293 -9.05 -5.45 -12.26
N SER A 294 -9.62 -5.53 -11.07
CA SER A 294 -10.25 -4.39 -10.40
C SER A 294 -9.27 -3.25 -10.13
N LYS A 295 -8.08 -3.57 -9.60
CA LYS A 295 -7.01 -2.59 -9.38
C LYS A 295 -6.60 -1.87 -10.66
N SER A 296 -6.38 -2.61 -11.72
CA SER A 296 -6.00 -2.04 -13.01
C SER A 296 -7.06 -1.09 -13.55
N TYR A 297 -8.34 -1.47 -13.50
CA TYR A 297 -9.43 -0.58 -13.91
C TYR A 297 -9.55 0.66 -13.03
N LEU A 298 -9.39 0.54 -11.69
CA LEU A 298 -9.42 1.68 -10.79
C LEU A 298 -8.24 2.62 -11.00
N THR A 299 -7.05 2.09 -11.31
CA THR A 299 -5.88 2.92 -11.68
C THR A 299 -6.15 3.70 -12.96
N ALA A 300 -6.73 3.06 -13.97
CA ALA A 300 -7.18 3.74 -15.20
C ALA A 300 -8.23 4.82 -14.90
N TYR A 301 -9.21 4.51 -14.04
CA TYR A 301 -10.23 5.45 -13.60
C TYR A 301 -9.61 6.68 -12.92
N GLN A 302 -8.68 6.47 -11.98
CA GLN A 302 -8.01 7.58 -11.27
C GLN A 302 -7.24 8.48 -12.25
N THR A 303 -6.54 7.90 -13.22
CA THR A 303 -5.83 8.65 -14.27
C THR A 303 -6.80 9.50 -15.09
N LEU A 304 -7.87 8.90 -15.62
CA LEU A 304 -8.85 9.60 -16.45
C LEU A 304 -9.66 10.63 -15.66
N LYS A 305 -10.04 10.32 -14.41
CA LYS A 305 -10.69 11.26 -13.49
C LYS A 305 -9.80 12.45 -13.16
N GLY A 306 -8.52 12.21 -12.88
CA GLY A 306 -7.52 13.27 -12.68
C GLY A 306 -7.43 14.22 -13.88
N MET A 307 -7.59 13.70 -15.10
CA MET A 307 -7.69 14.51 -16.31
C MET A 307 -9.04 15.26 -16.43
N GLY A 308 -10.07 14.84 -15.68
CA GLY A 308 -11.38 15.51 -15.64
C GLY A 308 -12.55 14.76 -16.31
N ALA A 309 -12.35 13.48 -16.66
CA ALA A 309 -13.43 12.66 -17.23
C ALA A 309 -14.37 12.09 -16.15
N SER A 310 -15.62 11.83 -16.50
CA SER A 310 -16.59 11.18 -15.61
C SER A 310 -16.36 9.68 -15.45
N CYS A 311 -15.82 9.02 -16.47
CA CYS A 311 -15.46 7.59 -16.54
C CYS A 311 -16.62 6.63 -16.19
N GLN A 312 -17.88 7.00 -16.36
CA GLN A 312 -19.03 6.17 -15.99
C GLN A 312 -18.98 4.80 -16.65
N THR A 313 -18.69 4.73 -17.95
CA THR A 313 -18.60 3.46 -18.69
C THR A 313 -17.55 2.51 -18.06
N LEU A 314 -16.40 3.03 -17.70
CA LEU A 314 -15.34 2.23 -17.07
C LEU A 314 -15.78 1.69 -15.70
N LEU A 315 -16.40 2.51 -14.86
CA LEU A 315 -16.92 2.10 -13.55
C LEU A 315 -18.02 1.04 -13.70
N GLU A 316 -18.94 1.20 -14.64
CA GLU A 316 -19.98 0.19 -14.90
C GLU A 316 -19.37 -1.14 -15.35
N ARG A 317 -18.36 -1.12 -16.21
CA ARG A 317 -17.66 -2.33 -16.67
C ARG A 317 -16.86 -2.99 -15.53
N THR A 318 -16.23 -2.20 -14.66
CA THR A 318 -15.53 -2.72 -13.48
C THR A 318 -16.51 -3.44 -12.55
N ALA A 319 -17.62 -2.79 -12.19
CA ALA A 319 -18.64 -3.38 -11.34
C ALA A 319 -19.24 -4.65 -11.96
N LEU A 320 -19.52 -4.65 -13.27
CA LEU A 320 -20.01 -5.83 -13.98
C LEU A 320 -19.02 -6.98 -13.98
N MET A 321 -17.74 -6.71 -14.20
CA MET A 321 -16.71 -7.73 -14.17
C MET A 321 -16.66 -8.41 -12.80
N LEU A 322 -16.60 -7.62 -11.71
CA LEU A 322 -16.61 -8.14 -10.35
C LEU A 322 -17.88 -8.96 -10.08
N TYR A 323 -19.05 -8.41 -10.38
CA TYR A 323 -20.33 -9.11 -10.17
C TYR A 323 -20.45 -10.42 -10.96
N ASN A 324 -19.95 -10.44 -12.19
CA ASN A 324 -20.01 -11.62 -13.05
C ASN A 324 -19.09 -12.76 -12.57
N ASN A 325 -18.03 -12.42 -11.85
CA ASN A 325 -17.10 -13.37 -11.25
C ASN A 325 -17.49 -13.74 -9.80
N GLY A 326 -18.65 -13.31 -9.30
CA GLY A 326 -19.13 -13.67 -7.97
C GLY A 326 -18.75 -12.69 -6.84
N TYR A 327 -18.04 -11.62 -7.14
CA TYR A 327 -17.56 -10.60 -6.19
C TYR A 327 -18.57 -9.45 -6.09
N ALA A 328 -19.75 -9.77 -5.56
CA ALA A 328 -20.84 -8.78 -5.48
C ALA A 328 -20.57 -7.67 -4.48
N TYR A 329 -19.80 -7.94 -3.42
CA TYR A 329 -19.41 -6.95 -2.43
C TYR A 329 -18.47 -5.90 -3.04
N GLU A 330 -17.43 -6.33 -3.72
CA GLU A 330 -16.48 -5.45 -4.40
C GLU A 330 -17.17 -4.66 -5.53
N ALA A 331 -18.10 -5.29 -6.23
CA ALA A 331 -18.94 -4.57 -7.20
C ALA A 331 -19.75 -3.46 -6.52
N ASN A 332 -20.30 -3.71 -5.33
CA ASN A 332 -21.01 -2.71 -4.56
C ASN A 332 -20.10 -1.59 -4.05
N ILE A 333 -18.87 -1.87 -3.66
CA ILE A 333 -17.86 -0.85 -3.31
C ILE A 333 -17.65 0.11 -4.49
N ILE A 334 -17.52 -0.41 -5.73
CA ILE A 334 -17.39 0.45 -6.91
C ILE A 334 -18.62 1.35 -7.08
N ILE A 335 -19.79 0.80 -6.86
CA ILE A 335 -21.06 1.54 -6.95
C ILE A 335 -21.13 2.63 -5.90
N ASP A 336 -20.91 2.31 -4.64
CA ASP A 336 -21.14 3.21 -3.51
C ASP A 336 -20.06 4.30 -3.41
N ASN A 337 -18.78 3.97 -3.68
CA ASN A 337 -17.68 4.91 -3.47
C ASN A 337 -17.32 5.74 -4.71
N TYR A 338 -17.60 5.24 -5.92
CA TYR A 338 -17.11 5.88 -7.15
C TYR A 338 -18.23 6.39 -8.07
N MET A 339 -19.47 5.89 -7.94
CA MET A 339 -20.55 6.27 -8.81
C MET A 339 -21.50 7.28 -8.14
N THR A 340 -21.82 8.35 -8.88
CA THR A 340 -22.81 9.35 -8.43
C THR A 340 -24.23 8.84 -8.57
N LYS A 341 -25.17 9.45 -7.84
CA LYS A 341 -26.60 9.15 -7.99
C LYS A 341 -27.12 9.32 -9.42
N ASP A 342 -26.58 10.29 -10.16
CA ASP A 342 -26.96 10.54 -11.55
C ASP A 342 -26.45 9.43 -12.48
N MET A 343 -25.24 8.93 -12.29
CA MET A 343 -24.71 7.76 -13.01
C MET A 343 -25.58 6.53 -12.76
N LEU A 344 -25.96 6.28 -11.51
CA LEU A 344 -26.82 5.14 -11.15
C LEU A 344 -28.24 5.26 -11.70
N ALA A 345 -28.77 6.49 -11.85
CA ALA A 345 -30.09 6.74 -12.40
C ALA A 345 -30.12 6.64 -13.93
N SER A 346 -28.98 6.79 -14.60
CA SER A 346 -28.85 6.79 -16.06
C SER A 346 -27.69 5.89 -16.52
N PRO A 347 -27.79 4.56 -16.32
CA PRO A 347 -26.75 3.62 -16.75
C PRO A 347 -26.46 3.72 -18.26
N VAL A 348 -25.19 3.65 -18.60
CA VAL A 348 -24.73 3.64 -20.01
C VAL A 348 -24.93 2.26 -20.64
N THR A 349 -24.75 1.19 -19.86
CA THR A 349 -24.83 -0.19 -20.34
C THR A 349 -26.12 -0.88 -19.91
N ALA A 350 -26.70 -1.68 -20.83
CA ALA A 350 -27.88 -2.49 -20.52
C ALA A 350 -27.58 -3.59 -19.49
N GLU A 351 -26.38 -4.12 -19.55
CA GLU A 351 -25.88 -5.15 -18.63
C GLU A 351 -25.78 -4.62 -17.19
N PHE A 352 -25.35 -3.38 -17.01
CA PHE A 352 -25.31 -2.74 -15.68
C PHE A 352 -26.73 -2.52 -15.13
N THR A 353 -27.67 -2.10 -15.99
CA THR A 353 -29.09 -2.02 -15.61
C THR A 353 -29.62 -3.38 -15.19
N GLN A 354 -29.25 -4.46 -15.87
CA GLN A 354 -29.65 -5.82 -15.50
C GLN A 354 -29.06 -6.22 -14.15
N MET A 355 -27.77 -5.95 -13.92
CA MET A 355 -27.09 -6.20 -12.65
C MET A 355 -27.82 -5.47 -11.48
N GLN A 356 -28.15 -4.19 -11.66
CA GLN A 356 -28.91 -3.45 -10.66
C GLN A 356 -30.28 -4.09 -10.36
N ASN A 357 -30.98 -4.58 -11.39
CA ASN A 357 -32.25 -5.28 -11.21
C ASN A 357 -32.10 -6.63 -10.53
N ASP A 358 -31.03 -7.38 -10.87
CA ASP A 358 -30.71 -8.65 -10.23
C ASP A 358 -30.42 -8.44 -8.74
N ILE A 359 -29.55 -7.46 -8.39
CA ILE A 359 -29.25 -7.14 -6.99
C ILE A 359 -30.53 -6.75 -6.25
N LYS A 360 -31.36 -5.91 -6.82
CA LYS A 360 -32.67 -5.53 -6.22
C LYS A 360 -33.58 -6.75 -6.00
N SER A 361 -33.51 -7.76 -6.88
CA SER A 361 -34.31 -8.97 -6.74
C SER A 361 -33.94 -9.79 -5.49
N ALA A 362 -32.69 -9.64 -4.98
CA ALA A 362 -32.22 -10.35 -3.80
C ALA A 362 -33.07 -10.06 -2.54
N SER A 363 -33.72 -8.91 -2.47
CA SER A 363 -34.65 -8.57 -1.39
C SER A 363 -35.90 -9.47 -1.31
N ALA A 364 -36.16 -10.24 -2.36
CA ALA A 364 -37.21 -11.27 -2.36
C ALA A 364 -36.82 -12.56 -1.60
N PHE A 365 -35.53 -12.79 -1.38
CA PHE A 365 -35.06 -13.87 -0.53
C PHE A 365 -35.46 -13.61 0.94
N LYS A 366 -36.13 -14.57 1.54
CA LYS A 366 -36.67 -14.47 2.90
C LYS A 366 -36.09 -15.57 3.77
N GLY A 367 -34.82 -15.44 4.09
CA GLY A 367 -34.15 -16.38 4.95
C GLY A 367 -32.93 -15.74 5.57
N ASP A 368 -32.53 -16.22 6.73
CA ASP A 368 -31.22 -15.95 7.30
C ASP A 368 -30.26 -17.00 6.77
N ILE A 369 -29.30 -16.61 5.94
CA ILE A 369 -28.38 -17.53 5.27
C ILE A 369 -27.54 -18.35 6.25
N PHE A 370 -27.17 -17.73 7.38
CA PHE A 370 -26.38 -18.42 8.41
C PHE A 370 -27.21 -19.52 9.11
N THR A 371 -28.48 -19.23 9.39
CA THR A 371 -29.39 -20.23 9.96
C THR A 371 -29.59 -21.39 9.01
N ILE A 372 -29.75 -21.11 7.70
CA ILE A 372 -29.88 -22.16 6.68
C ILE A 372 -28.61 -23.00 6.59
N ALA A 373 -27.45 -22.36 6.45
CA ALA A 373 -26.15 -23.04 6.36
C ALA A 373 -25.87 -23.89 7.60
N SER A 374 -26.20 -23.39 8.80
CA SER A 374 -26.04 -24.15 10.06
C SER A 374 -26.89 -25.39 10.10
N ALA A 375 -28.16 -25.30 9.64
CA ALA A 375 -29.06 -26.47 9.58
C ALA A 375 -28.57 -27.53 8.57
N GLU A 376 -28.06 -27.13 7.43
CA GLU A 376 -27.50 -28.01 6.42
C GLU A 376 -26.19 -28.67 6.89
N PHE A 377 -25.33 -27.89 7.57
CA PHE A 377 -24.13 -28.43 8.21
C PHE A 377 -24.47 -29.48 9.29
N GLU A 378 -25.45 -29.21 10.15
CA GLU A 378 -25.94 -30.17 11.15
C GLU A 378 -26.57 -31.42 10.49
N ALA A 379 -27.15 -31.29 9.30
CA ALA A 379 -27.62 -32.39 8.48
C ALA A 379 -26.52 -33.21 7.80
N GLY A 380 -25.23 -32.82 7.99
CA GLY A 380 -24.06 -33.51 7.44
C GLY A 380 -23.76 -33.15 5.97
N LYS A 381 -24.26 -32.03 5.48
CA LYS A 381 -23.92 -31.50 4.16
C LYS A 381 -22.53 -30.92 4.13
N THR A 382 -21.96 -30.84 2.96
CA THR A 382 -20.63 -30.26 2.66
C THR A 382 -20.75 -29.13 1.66
N ALA A 383 -19.72 -28.31 1.49
CA ALA A 383 -19.67 -27.22 0.51
C ALA A 383 -19.89 -27.69 -0.96
N ASN A 384 -19.70 -28.99 -1.24
CA ASN A 384 -19.89 -29.55 -2.57
C ASN A 384 -21.34 -29.95 -2.87
N ASP A 385 -22.26 -29.84 -1.90
CA ASP A 385 -23.67 -30.11 -2.10
C ASP A 385 -24.38 -28.96 -2.82
N ASP A 386 -25.48 -29.26 -3.53
CA ASP A 386 -26.30 -28.23 -4.20
C ASP A 386 -27.33 -27.65 -3.23
N PHE A 387 -27.21 -26.35 -2.97
CA PHE A 387 -28.12 -25.61 -2.08
C PHE A 387 -29.17 -24.77 -2.85
N SER A 388 -29.20 -24.82 -4.18
CA SER A 388 -30.11 -24.02 -5.02
C SER A 388 -31.57 -24.15 -4.65
N ALA A 389 -32.01 -25.35 -4.21
CA ALA A 389 -33.38 -25.62 -3.81
C ALA A 389 -33.79 -24.89 -2.51
N LEU A 390 -32.84 -24.47 -1.68
CA LEU A 390 -33.08 -23.72 -0.44
C LEU A 390 -33.29 -22.21 -0.67
N VAL A 391 -32.85 -21.74 -1.82
CA VAL A 391 -32.95 -20.31 -2.17
C VAL A 391 -34.30 -20.04 -2.82
N THR A 392 -35.26 -19.67 -2.02
CA THR A 392 -36.65 -19.43 -2.45
C THR A 392 -37.05 -17.97 -2.29
N GLY A 393 -37.84 -17.48 -3.23
CA GLY A 393 -38.40 -16.12 -3.21
C GLY A 393 -39.04 -15.77 -4.55
N ASP A 394 -40.18 -15.11 -4.51
CA ASP A 394 -40.89 -14.70 -5.74
C ASP A 394 -40.11 -13.57 -6.44
N GLY A 395 -39.71 -13.81 -7.68
CA GLY A 395 -39.01 -12.80 -8.50
C GLY A 395 -37.49 -12.77 -8.35
N LEU A 396 -36.88 -13.73 -7.61
CA LEU A 396 -35.42 -13.88 -7.59
C LEU A 396 -34.91 -14.22 -9.00
N SER A 397 -33.90 -13.51 -9.46
CA SER A 397 -33.17 -13.88 -10.68
C SER A 397 -32.37 -15.18 -10.47
N ASP A 398 -32.18 -15.95 -11.55
CA ASP A 398 -31.44 -17.21 -11.43
C ASP A 398 -29.97 -16.98 -11.03
N LYS A 399 -29.41 -15.83 -11.38
CA LYS A 399 -28.06 -15.45 -10.98
C LYS A 399 -27.98 -15.21 -9.47
N ILE A 400 -28.95 -14.49 -8.90
CA ILE A 400 -29.01 -14.29 -7.44
C ILE A 400 -29.25 -15.62 -6.70
N LYS A 401 -30.12 -16.50 -7.23
CA LYS A 401 -30.30 -17.84 -6.64
C LYS A 401 -28.98 -18.60 -6.58
N SER A 402 -28.23 -18.61 -7.68
CA SER A 402 -26.91 -19.27 -7.74
C SER A 402 -25.93 -18.62 -6.75
N SER A 403 -25.85 -17.29 -6.71
CA SER A 403 -24.93 -16.58 -5.80
C SER A 403 -25.27 -16.84 -4.33
N VAL A 404 -26.54 -16.81 -3.95
CA VAL A 404 -26.98 -17.11 -2.56
C VAL A 404 -26.72 -18.58 -2.21
N ALA A 405 -26.92 -19.51 -3.16
CA ALA A 405 -26.60 -20.92 -2.95
C ALA A 405 -25.09 -21.14 -2.72
N SER A 406 -24.24 -20.41 -3.47
CA SER A 406 -22.79 -20.41 -3.24
C SER A 406 -22.44 -19.87 -1.86
N LEU A 407 -23.04 -18.75 -1.43
CA LEU A 407 -22.81 -18.23 -0.06
C LEU A 407 -23.21 -19.23 1.03
N ILE A 408 -24.28 -20.01 0.83
CA ILE A 408 -24.64 -21.08 1.77
C ILE A 408 -23.56 -22.18 1.78
N ALA A 409 -23.01 -22.55 0.62
CA ALA A 409 -21.92 -23.51 0.50
C ALA A 409 -20.66 -23.02 1.25
N ASP A 410 -20.26 -21.76 1.03
CA ASP A 410 -19.12 -21.15 1.71
C ASP A 410 -19.32 -21.10 3.24
N LEU A 411 -20.53 -20.85 3.70
CA LEU A 411 -20.86 -20.88 5.13
C LEU A 411 -20.81 -22.29 5.72
N VAL A 412 -21.22 -23.32 4.97
CA VAL A 412 -21.06 -24.73 5.37
C VAL A 412 -19.57 -25.09 5.46
N GLU A 413 -18.75 -24.61 4.53
CA GLU A 413 -17.29 -24.76 4.59
C GLU A 413 -16.70 -24.04 5.80
N ALA A 414 -17.15 -22.81 6.08
CA ALA A 414 -16.72 -22.05 7.26
C ALA A 414 -17.02 -22.79 8.56
N LEU A 415 -18.24 -23.34 8.70
CA LEU A 415 -18.64 -24.16 9.85
C LEU A 415 -17.80 -25.44 9.98
N THR A 416 -17.45 -26.07 8.86
CA THR A 416 -16.56 -27.24 8.83
C THR A 416 -15.16 -26.86 9.35
N ASN A 417 -14.58 -25.77 8.86
CA ASN A 417 -13.28 -25.28 9.31
C ASN A 417 -13.30 -24.87 10.79
N GLU A 418 -14.39 -24.26 11.26
CA GLU A 418 -14.55 -23.94 12.69
C GLU A 418 -14.59 -25.23 13.55
N GLN A 419 -15.32 -26.25 13.13
CA GLN A 419 -15.36 -27.55 13.82
C GLN A 419 -13.96 -28.19 13.86
N GLU A 420 -13.20 -28.09 12.80
CA GLU A 420 -11.83 -28.56 12.69
C GLU A 420 -10.81 -27.68 13.42
N LYS A 421 -11.26 -26.53 13.96
CA LYS A 421 -10.44 -25.49 14.63
C LYS A 421 -9.45 -24.80 13.70
N ASN A 422 -9.77 -24.69 12.44
CA ASN A 422 -9.11 -23.78 11.50
C ASN A 422 -9.87 -22.45 11.49
N LEU A 423 -9.69 -21.65 12.55
CA LEU A 423 -10.43 -20.39 12.71
C LEU A 423 -9.98 -19.32 11.71
N THR A 424 -8.76 -19.37 11.24
CA THR A 424 -8.24 -18.45 10.22
C THR A 424 -9.06 -18.59 8.93
N LYS A 425 -9.17 -19.80 8.39
CA LYS A 425 -9.97 -20.04 7.18
C LYS A 425 -11.46 -19.83 7.42
N ALA A 426 -11.99 -20.28 8.56
CA ALA A 426 -13.39 -20.06 8.92
C ALA A 426 -13.73 -18.55 8.94
N LEU A 427 -12.88 -17.72 9.54
CA LEU A 427 -13.07 -16.28 9.63
C LEU A 427 -13.06 -15.62 8.26
N SER A 428 -12.13 -15.99 7.39
CA SER A 428 -12.08 -15.49 6.01
C SER A 428 -13.40 -15.76 5.27
N LEU A 429 -13.91 -16.99 5.32
CA LEU A 429 -15.17 -17.36 4.69
C LEU A 429 -16.38 -16.63 5.30
N TYR A 430 -16.45 -16.49 6.63
CA TYR A 430 -17.51 -15.73 7.30
C TYR A 430 -17.49 -14.27 6.90
N SER A 431 -16.31 -13.64 6.81
CA SER A 431 -16.18 -12.23 6.44
C SER A 431 -16.65 -11.99 5.00
N VAL A 432 -16.17 -12.78 4.04
CA VAL A 432 -16.59 -12.70 2.64
C VAL A 432 -18.10 -12.91 2.48
N ALA A 433 -18.65 -13.92 3.17
CA ALA A 433 -20.09 -14.19 3.13
C ALA A 433 -20.91 -13.04 3.75
N LEU A 434 -20.42 -12.43 4.84
CA LEU A 434 -21.07 -11.29 5.50
C LEU A 434 -21.18 -10.08 4.57
N ASP A 435 -20.07 -9.74 3.94
CA ASP A 435 -19.98 -8.62 3.01
C ASP A 435 -20.82 -8.86 1.75
N SER A 436 -20.75 -10.06 1.18
CA SER A 436 -21.57 -10.44 0.02
C SER A 436 -23.06 -10.41 0.32
N ALA A 437 -23.48 -10.94 1.48
CA ALA A 437 -24.87 -10.90 1.91
C ALA A 437 -25.38 -9.47 2.10
N LYS A 438 -24.55 -8.59 2.69
CA LYS A 438 -24.86 -7.15 2.82
C LYS A 438 -25.02 -6.50 1.45
N ALA A 439 -24.12 -6.77 0.51
CA ALA A 439 -24.19 -6.22 -0.85
C ALA A 439 -25.48 -6.63 -1.57
N PHE A 440 -25.99 -7.82 -1.32
CA PHE A 440 -27.29 -8.29 -1.82
C PHE A 440 -28.49 -7.78 -1.01
N GLY A 441 -28.28 -7.09 0.11
CA GLY A 441 -29.37 -6.66 1.01
C GLY A 441 -30.07 -7.85 1.70
N ILE A 442 -29.39 -8.96 1.86
CA ILE A 442 -29.84 -10.16 2.56
C ILE A 442 -29.58 -10.00 4.07
N SER A 443 -30.43 -10.60 4.91
CA SER A 443 -30.25 -10.57 6.35
C SER A 443 -28.90 -11.15 6.76
N THR A 444 -28.12 -10.36 7.49
CA THR A 444 -26.78 -10.72 7.97
C THR A 444 -26.72 -10.94 9.48
N ASN A 445 -27.85 -10.85 10.19
CA ASN A 445 -27.89 -10.84 11.65
C ASN A 445 -27.16 -12.04 12.27
N GLY A 446 -27.57 -13.27 11.94
CA GLY A 446 -26.96 -14.49 12.47
C GLY A 446 -25.46 -14.57 12.16
N LEU A 447 -25.09 -14.21 10.93
CA LEU A 447 -23.71 -14.21 10.47
C LEU A 447 -22.85 -13.15 11.17
N ALA A 448 -23.40 -11.93 11.37
CA ALA A 448 -22.69 -10.87 12.07
C ALA A 448 -22.37 -11.24 13.54
N TRP A 449 -23.34 -11.86 14.24
CA TRP A 449 -23.07 -12.39 15.58
C TRP A 449 -21.97 -13.45 15.58
N LYS A 450 -21.99 -14.36 14.60
CA LYS A 450 -20.99 -15.42 14.47
C LYS A 450 -19.61 -14.88 14.15
N THR A 451 -19.52 -13.98 13.17
CA THR A 451 -18.25 -13.35 12.78
C THR A 451 -17.65 -12.57 13.94
N THR A 452 -18.48 -11.78 14.67
CA THR A 452 -18.05 -11.07 15.89
C THR A 452 -17.46 -12.04 16.93
N GLU A 453 -18.11 -13.19 17.15
CA GLU A 453 -17.63 -14.19 18.10
C GLU A 453 -16.26 -14.75 17.70
N ILE A 454 -16.09 -15.13 16.43
CA ILE A 454 -14.83 -15.69 15.93
C ILE A 454 -13.71 -14.66 15.93
N MET A 455 -13.97 -13.43 15.48
CA MET A 455 -12.98 -12.35 15.54
C MET A 455 -12.48 -12.11 16.97
N LEU A 456 -13.39 -12.08 17.95
CA LEU A 456 -12.97 -11.93 19.34
C LEU A 456 -12.18 -13.16 19.84
N LYS A 457 -12.58 -14.38 19.44
CA LYS A 457 -11.85 -15.62 19.77
C LYS A 457 -10.44 -15.63 19.17
N THR A 458 -10.24 -15.07 17.99
CA THR A 458 -8.93 -14.96 17.33
C THR A 458 -8.12 -13.74 17.77
N GLY A 459 -8.62 -12.94 18.73
CA GLY A 459 -7.91 -11.80 19.29
C GLY A 459 -8.09 -10.50 18.52
N ASN A 460 -8.83 -10.49 17.42
CA ASN A 460 -9.11 -9.28 16.66
C ASN A 460 -10.24 -8.46 17.32
N ILE A 461 -9.87 -7.66 18.33
CA ILE A 461 -10.82 -6.85 19.10
C ILE A 461 -11.45 -5.75 18.24
N GLN A 462 -10.63 -5.08 17.42
CA GLN A 462 -11.10 -4.01 16.55
C GLN A 462 -12.08 -4.54 15.51
N GLY A 463 -11.73 -5.57 14.76
CA GLY A 463 -12.63 -6.17 13.76
C GLY A 463 -13.92 -6.70 14.39
N ALA A 464 -13.85 -7.32 15.58
CA ALA A 464 -15.04 -7.74 16.30
C ALA A 464 -15.98 -6.56 16.63
N ASN A 465 -15.41 -5.41 17.05
CA ASN A 465 -16.19 -4.20 17.32
C ASN A 465 -16.78 -3.60 16.04
N GLU A 466 -16.03 -3.54 14.97
CA GLU A 466 -16.48 -3.02 13.67
C GLU A 466 -17.67 -3.84 13.14
N ILE A 467 -17.59 -5.16 13.19
CA ILE A 467 -18.72 -6.02 12.80
C ILE A 467 -19.91 -5.80 13.75
N ALA A 468 -19.69 -5.81 15.06
CA ALA A 468 -20.76 -5.67 16.04
C ALA A 468 -21.50 -4.32 15.91
N THR A 469 -20.80 -3.25 15.59
CA THR A 469 -21.42 -1.90 15.49
C THR A 469 -21.83 -1.51 14.08
N GLY A 470 -21.22 -2.11 13.04
CA GLY A 470 -21.51 -1.79 11.64
C GLY A 470 -22.56 -2.68 10.97
N TYR A 471 -22.81 -3.89 11.51
CA TYR A 471 -23.72 -4.87 10.92
C TYR A 471 -24.93 -5.19 11.79
N LEU A 472 -24.86 -4.98 13.12
CA LEU A 472 -25.97 -5.21 14.03
C LEU A 472 -26.73 -3.92 14.27
N THR A 473 -28.02 -3.90 13.98
CA THR A 473 -28.89 -2.76 14.27
C THR A 473 -29.25 -2.70 15.76
N GLU A 474 -29.77 -1.55 16.23
CA GLU A 474 -30.28 -1.43 17.60
C GLU A 474 -31.37 -2.46 17.91
N ASP A 475 -32.18 -2.83 16.92
CA ASP A 475 -33.24 -3.81 17.10
C ASP A 475 -32.70 -5.24 17.19
N ASP A 476 -31.62 -5.55 16.45
CA ASP A 476 -30.89 -6.83 16.57
C ASP A 476 -30.29 -6.97 17.96
N VAL A 477 -29.68 -5.89 18.48
CA VAL A 477 -29.09 -5.88 19.83
C VAL A 477 -30.17 -5.99 20.92
N LYS A 478 -31.35 -5.37 20.72
CA LYS A 478 -32.50 -5.49 21.65
C LYS A 478 -33.13 -6.89 21.64
N ALA A 479 -33.11 -7.54 20.46
CA ALA A 479 -33.65 -8.89 20.29
C ALA A 479 -32.65 -9.99 20.64
N ALA A 480 -31.41 -9.63 20.98
CA ALA A 480 -30.30 -10.57 21.23
C ALA A 480 -30.56 -11.50 22.40
N THR A 481 -30.09 -12.72 22.31
CA THR A 481 -30.01 -13.67 23.43
C THR A 481 -29.09 -13.12 24.52
N GLU A 482 -29.16 -13.71 25.72
CA GLU A 482 -28.27 -13.32 26.83
C GLU A 482 -26.79 -13.45 26.43
N ALA A 483 -26.42 -14.53 25.73
CA ALA A 483 -25.06 -14.76 25.26
C ALA A 483 -24.61 -13.71 24.23
N GLN A 484 -25.46 -13.37 23.27
CA GLN A 484 -25.20 -12.34 22.26
C GLN A 484 -25.08 -10.96 22.90
N SER A 485 -25.97 -10.62 23.85
CA SER A 485 -25.90 -9.36 24.59
C SER A 485 -24.61 -9.24 25.42
N ALA A 486 -24.17 -10.36 26.01
CA ALA A 486 -22.90 -10.41 26.71
C ALA A 486 -21.71 -10.24 25.74
N LEU A 487 -21.73 -10.92 24.58
CA LEU A 487 -20.71 -10.77 23.54
C LEU A 487 -20.59 -9.31 23.08
N TYR A 488 -21.71 -8.68 22.69
CA TYR A 488 -21.74 -7.28 22.27
C TYR A 488 -21.17 -6.35 23.33
N THR A 489 -21.60 -6.52 24.57
CA THR A 489 -21.16 -5.73 25.71
C THR A 489 -19.65 -5.91 25.96
N ASN A 490 -19.13 -7.13 25.86
CA ASN A 490 -17.72 -7.41 26.09
C ASN A 490 -16.85 -6.82 24.97
N VAL A 491 -17.25 -7.00 23.69
CA VAL A 491 -16.53 -6.47 22.54
C VAL A 491 -16.45 -4.95 22.61
N THR A 492 -17.58 -4.26 22.80
CA THR A 492 -17.62 -2.79 22.81
C THR A 492 -16.86 -2.21 24.00
N LYS A 493 -16.92 -2.83 25.18
CA LYS A 493 -16.15 -2.39 26.36
C LYS A 493 -14.66 -2.65 26.19
N LEU A 494 -14.28 -3.81 25.67
CA LEU A 494 -12.88 -4.17 25.46
C LEU A 494 -12.24 -3.25 24.42
N TYR A 495 -12.93 -2.97 23.31
CA TYR A 495 -12.48 -2.01 22.30
C TYR A 495 -12.37 -0.59 22.86
N ALA A 496 -13.37 -0.12 23.62
CA ALA A 496 -13.32 1.21 24.23
C ALA A 496 -12.13 1.34 25.19
N ALA A 497 -11.86 0.30 26.00
CA ALA A 497 -10.70 0.26 26.88
C ALA A 497 -9.38 0.28 26.11
N GLN A 498 -9.29 -0.53 25.04
CA GLN A 498 -8.13 -0.58 24.15
C GLN A 498 -7.87 0.79 23.52
N LYS A 499 -8.90 1.39 22.94
CA LYS A 499 -8.80 2.72 22.29
C LYS A 499 -8.33 3.78 23.27
N ALA A 500 -8.93 3.87 24.47
CA ALA A 500 -8.57 4.87 25.46
C ALA A 500 -7.09 4.77 25.90
N ALA A 501 -6.59 3.55 26.09
CA ALA A 501 -5.20 3.33 26.48
C ALA A 501 -4.24 3.54 25.28
N ASN A 502 -4.66 3.12 24.06
CA ASN A 502 -3.89 3.34 22.83
C ASN A 502 -3.69 4.83 22.55
N ASP A 503 -4.72 5.66 22.66
CA ASP A 503 -4.63 7.10 22.39
C ASP A 503 -3.56 7.78 23.26
N ILE A 504 -3.41 7.34 24.51
CA ILE A 504 -2.37 7.83 25.42
C ILE A 504 -0.98 7.39 24.98
N PHE A 505 -0.79 6.11 24.70
CA PHE A 505 0.49 5.54 24.30
C PHE A 505 0.92 6.05 22.93
N TYR A 506 0.01 6.02 21.94
CA TYR A 506 0.31 6.38 20.56
C TYR A 506 0.73 7.85 20.42
N SER A 507 0.14 8.75 21.21
CA SER A 507 0.57 10.17 21.24
C SER A 507 2.05 10.32 21.62
N ALA A 508 2.57 9.51 22.55
CA ALA A 508 3.98 9.53 22.93
C ALA A 508 4.86 8.78 21.92
N TYR A 509 4.37 7.64 21.41
CA TYR A 509 5.06 6.83 20.42
C TYR A 509 5.22 7.56 19.08
N ALA A 510 4.22 8.28 18.60
CA ALA A 510 4.29 9.08 17.38
C ALA A 510 5.38 10.16 17.49
N ASN A 511 5.50 10.85 18.63
CA ASN A 511 6.57 11.80 18.87
C ASN A 511 7.96 11.13 18.86
N TYR A 512 8.07 9.95 19.45
CA TYR A 512 9.31 9.15 19.39
C TYR A 512 9.66 8.78 17.94
N TYR A 513 8.71 8.26 17.17
CA TYR A 513 8.93 7.78 15.83
C TYR A 513 9.26 8.91 14.83
N TYR A 514 8.49 10.02 14.85
CA TYR A 514 8.65 11.10 13.86
C TYR A 514 9.67 12.17 14.24
N SER A 515 9.90 12.41 15.52
CA SER A 515 10.79 13.49 15.99
C SER A 515 11.99 13.00 16.81
N GLY A 516 12.13 11.70 17.05
CA GLY A 516 13.19 11.14 17.90
C GLY A 516 13.07 11.53 19.38
N THR A 517 11.93 12.11 19.80
CA THR A 517 11.72 12.51 21.19
C THR A 517 11.48 11.28 22.07
N ALA A 518 12.33 11.04 23.07
CA ALA A 518 12.19 9.90 23.95
C ALA A 518 10.82 9.88 24.66
N ILE A 519 10.25 8.67 24.79
CA ILE A 519 8.98 8.48 25.50
C ILE A 519 9.20 8.78 26.99
N ASP A 520 8.45 9.73 27.55
CA ASP A 520 8.38 9.95 29.00
C ASP A 520 7.51 8.87 29.65
N LYS A 521 8.14 7.78 30.05
CA LYS A 521 7.54 6.62 30.71
C LYS A 521 6.68 7.03 31.91
N THR A 522 7.17 7.98 32.73
CA THR A 522 6.46 8.41 33.95
C THR A 522 5.16 9.12 33.60
N SER A 523 5.21 10.02 32.62
CA SER A 523 4.03 10.74 32.13
C SER A 523 3.01 9.79 31.51
N VAL A 524 3.44 8.87 30.63
CA VAL A 524 2.56 7.89 29.99
C VAL A 524 1.90 6.99 31.02
N ASN A 525 2.68 6.39 31.93
CA ASN A 525 2.14 5.52 32.97
C ASN A 525 1.17 6.23 33.89
N THR A 526 1.45 7.50 34.25
CA THR A 526 0.53 8.31 35.11
C THR A 526 -0.81 8.54 34.40
N LYS A 527 -0.79 8.84 33.08
CA LYS A 527 -2.02 9.00 32.31
C LYS A 527 -2.79 7.68 32.16
N LEU A 528 -2.10 6.56 31.91
CA LEU A 528 -2.70 5.22 31.87
C LEU A 528 -3.34 4.87 33.22
N ASP A 529 -2.65 5.12 34.34
CA ASP A 529 -3.23 4.92 35.66
C ASP A 529 -4.47 5.80 35.92
N GLY A 530 -4.50 6.99 35.33
CA GLY A 530 -5.64 7.89 35.38
C GLY A 530 -6.92 7.35 34.71
N LEU A 531 -6.82 6.35 33.83
CA LEU A 531 -7.98 5.64 33.28
C LEU A 531 -8.67 4.72 34.30
N ILE A 532 -7.97 4.32 35.34
CA ILE A 532 -8.52 3.42 36.36
C ILE A 532 -9.27 4.21 37.43
N THR A 533 -10.55 3.93 37.52
CA THR A 533 -11.46 4.51 38.51
C THR A 533 -12.05 3.41 39.42
N SER A 534 -12.85 3.77 40.39
CA SER A 534 -13.56 2.79 41.22
C SER A 534 -14.61 1.97 40.47
N THR A 535 -15.00 2.41 39.26
CA THR A 535 -15.99 1.74 38.42
C THR A 535 -15.34 0.96 37.25
N SER A 536 -14.01 1.00 37.12
CA SER A 536 -13.27 0.30 36.07
C SER A 536 -13.43 -1.21 36.17
N ASN A 537 -13.72 -1.83 35.03
CA ASN A 537 -13.87 -3.28 34.90
C ASN A 537 -12.52 -3.97 34.62
N SER A 538 -12.55 -5.29 34.40
CA SER A 538 -11.34 -6.06 34.08
C SER A 538 -10.69 -5.65 32.77
N PHE A 539 -11.47 -5.23 31.74
CA PHE A 539 -10.94 -4.83 30.43
C PHE A 539 -10.15 -3.52 30.53
N ASP A 540 -10.66 -2.52 31.30
CA ASP A 540 -9.94 -1.27 31.53
C ASP A 540 -8.56 -1.54 32.15
N LYS A 541 -8.53 -2.38 33.20
CA LYS A 541 -7.28 -2.75 33.88
C LYS A 541 -6.35 -3.56 32.99
N ALA A 542 -6.90 -4.47 32.18
CA ALA A 542 -6.13 -5.27 31.25
C ALA A 542 -5.43 -4.38 30.21
N MET A 543 -6.14 -3.45 29.59
CA MET A 543 -5.56 -2.56 28.61
C MET A 543 -4.52 -1.61 29.20
N VAL A 544 -4.75 -1.10 30.40
CA VAL A 544 -3.72 -0.32 31.11
C VAL A 544 -2.46 -1.15 31.35
N ALA A 545 -2.58 -2.40 31.77
CA ALA A 545 -1.42 -3.28 31.95
C ALA A 545 -0.69 -3.52 30.62
N TYR A 546 -1.41 -3.80 29.53
CA TYR A 546 -0.83 -4.01 28.21
C TYR A 546 -0.06 -2.78 27.70
N TYR A 547 -0.66 -1.59 27.77
CA TYR A 547 0.02 -0.37 27.31
C TYR A 547 1.17 0.08 28.22
N LYS A 548 1.19 -0.32 29.49
CA LYS A 548 2.38 -0.22 30.33
C LYS A 548 3.50 -1.17 29.91
N TYR A 549 3.14 -2.40 29.48
CA TYR A 549 4.10 -3.31 28.88
C TYR A 549 4.72 -2.68 27.62
N LEU A 550 3.90 -2.15 26.68
CA LEU A 550 4.42 -1.48 25.49
C LEU A 550 5.30 -0.28 25.86
N THR A 551 4.90 0.54 26.83
CA THR A 551 5.71 1.66 27.31
C THR A 551 7.08 1.19 27.80
N GLU A 552 7.13 0.09 28.55
CA GLU A 552 8.38 -0.51 29.02
C GLU A 552 9.24 -1.02 27.87
N ALA A 553 8.63 -1.70 26.89
CA ALA A 553 9.30 -2.26 25.72
C ALA A 553 9.96 -1.18 24.86
N PHE A 554 9.38 0.01 24.78
CA PHE A 554 9.92 1.15 24.03
C PHE A 554 10.79 2.11 24.86
N THR A 555 10.98 1.86 26.15
CA THR A 555 11.81 2.69 27.02
C THR A 555 12.94 1.87 27.66
N ASP A 556 12.79 1.42 28.87
CA ASP A 556 13.85 0.79 29.67
C ASP A 556 14.12 -0.67 29.29
N LYS A 557 13.17 -1.34 28.65
CA LYS A 557 13.20 -2.76 28.26
C LYS A 557 13.49 -3.70 29.45
N ASP A 558 12.97 -3.33 30.63
CA ASP A 558 13.08 -4.18 31.82
C ASP A 558 12.20 -5.42 31.67
N SER A 559 12.84 -6.57 31.38
CA SER A 559 12.17 -7.84 31.14
C SER A 559 11.28 -8.26 32.33
N SER A 560 11.67 -7.96 33.57
CA SER A 560 10.89 -8.30 34.75
C SER A 560 9.60 -7.46 34.86
N ALA A 561 9.68 -6.16 34.53
CA ALA A 561 8.52 -5.28 34.49
C ALA A 561 7.60 -5.66 33.31
N MET A 562 8.16 -5.92 32.12
CA MET A 562 7.43 -6.36 30.93
C MET A 562 6.64 -7.65 31.21
N LYS A 563 7.29 -8.65 31.76
CA LYS A 563 6.65 -9.92 32.14
C LYS A 563 5.52 -9.70 33.15
N LYS A 564 5.75 -8.91 34.19
CA LYS A 564 4.73 -8.61 35.22
C LYS A 564 3.48 -8.00 34.59
N TYR A 565 3.62 -7.02 33.69
CA TYR A 565 2.49 -6.39 33.04
C TYR A 565 1.74 -7.35 32.12
N LEU A 566 2.44 -8.20 31.38
CA LEU A 566 1.82 -9.21 30.52
C LEU A 566 1.10 -10.30 31.32
N GLU A 567 1.65 -10.76 32.47
CA GLU A 567 0.98 -11.71 33.35
C GLU A 567 -0.27 -11.09 34.01
N GLU A 568 -0.24 -9.80 34.36
CA GLU A 568 -1.41 -9.07 34.84
C GLU A 568 -2.47 -8.98 33.76
N TYR A 569 -2.08 -8.58 32.52
CA TYR A 569 -2.94 -8.54 31.34
C TYR A 569 -3.63 -9.89 31.08
N ALA A 570 -2.86 -10.97 31.02
CA ALA A 570 -3.37 -12.32 30.83
C ALA A 570 -4.33 -12.76 31.95
N SER A 571 -4.02 -12.42 33.21
CA SER A 571 -4.86 -12.76 34.35
C SER A 571 -6.25 -12.13 34.31
N LEU A 572 -6.36 -10.94 33.69
CA LEU A 572 -7.59 -10.17 33.55
C LEU A 572 -8.43 -10.58 32.31
N LEU A 573 -7.78 -11.21 31.32
CA LEU A 573 -8.40 -11.65 30.06
C LEU A 573 -8.41 -13.17 29.86
N ARG A 574 -8.55 -13.94 30.93
CA ARG A 574 -8.49 -15.41 30.90
C ARG A 574 -9.42 -16.06 29.88
N ASP A 575 -10.58 -15.44 29.62
CA ASP A 575 -11.58 -15.94 28.69
C ASP A 575 -11.24 -15.64 27.21
N TYR A 576 -10.18 -14.86 26.97
CA TYR A 576 -9.74 -14.43 25.65
C TYR A 576 -8.25 -14.74 25.43
N PRO A 577 -7.83 -16.00 25.43
CA PRO A 577 -6.40 -16.35 25.46
C PRO A 577 -5.63 -15.87 24.22
N LEU A 578 -6.24 -15.83 23.03
CA LEU A 578 -5.55 -15.34 21.83
C LEU A 578 -5.29 -13.83 21.83
N VAL A 579 -5.98 -13.06 22.68
CA VAL A 579 -5.74 -11.62 22.85
C VAL A 579 -4.40 -11.32 23.53
N TYR A 580 -3.90 -12.21 24.42
CA TYR A 580 -2.68 -11.95 25.20
C TYR A 580 -1.54 -12.95 24.95
N SER A 581 -1.82 -14.08 24.35
CA SER A 581 -0.85 -15.21 24.31
C SER A 581 0.40 -14.89 23.51
N TYR A 582 0.31 -14.16 22.42
CA TYR A 582 1.45 -13.94 21.52
C TYR A 582 2.58 -13.16 22.18
N ASP A 583 2.26 -12.02 22.81
CA ASP A 583 3.25 -11.20 23.53
C ASP A 583 3.84 -11.97 24.71
N LEU A 584 2.99 -12.72 25.43
CA LEU A 584 3.44 -13.46 26.62
C LEU A 584 4.30 -14.68 26.23
N ILE A 585 4.01 -15.37 25.12
CA ILE A 585 4.88 -16.41 24.57
C ILE A 585 6.24 -15.79 24.20
N GLY A 586 6.23 -14.67 23.47
CA GLY A 586 7.46 -13.96 23.11
C GLY A 586 8.30 -13.58 24.33
N GLN A 587 7.67 -13.08 25.38
CA GLN A 587 8.36 -12.72 26.64
C GLN A 587 8.93 -13.95 27.35
N TYR A 588 8.19 -15.04 27.44
CA TYR A 588 8.69 -16.29 28.03
C TYR A 588 9.85 -16.90 27.25
N ILE A 589 9.83 -16.83 25.91
CA ILE A 589 10.96 -17.25 25.06
C ILE A 589 12.19 -16.38 25.34
N THR A 590 12.02 -15.05 25.41
CA THR A 590 13.11 -14.11 25.74
C THR A 590 13.72 -14.39 27.11
N ASP A 591 12.88 -14.70 28.08
CA ASP A 591 13.30 -15.07 29.45
C ASP A 591 13.82 -16.52 29.56
N LYS A 592 13.86 -17.27 28.44
CA LYS A 592 14.22 -18.70 28.39
C LYS A 592 13.33 -19.59 29.26
N ASN A 593 12.11 -19.14 29.51
CA ASN A 593 11.08 -19.92 30.22
C ASN A 593 10.26 -20.75 29.21
N TYR A 594 10.93 -21.68 28.55
CA TYR A 594 10.36 -22.47 27.46
C TYR A 594 9.16 -23.32 27.88
N GLU A 595 9.13 -23.80 29.12
CA GLU A 595 8.02 -24.63 29.63
C GLU A 595 6.70 -23.85 29.58
N GLU A 596 6.64 -22.63 30.11
CA GLU A 596 5.43 -21.81 30.08
C GLU A 596 5.11 -21.31 28.67
N ALA A 597 6.13 -20.98 27.86
CA ALA A 597 5.94 -20.60 26.47
C ALA A 597 5.24 -21.73 25.68
N PHE A 598 5.73 -22.94 25.76
CA PHE A 598 5.16 -24.08 25.02
C PHE A 598 3.80 -24.52 25.55
N LYS A 599 3.55 -24.39 26.82
CA LYS A 599 2.23 -24.62 27.39
C LYS A 599 1.18 -23.65 26.87
N LEU A 600 1.57 -22.38 26.73
CA LEU A 600 0.72 -21.36 26.17
C LEU A 600 0.53 -21.54 24.65
N THR A 601 1.58 -21.96 23.94
CA THR A 601 1.52 -22.38 22.53
C THR A 601 0.49 -23.50 22.31
N ASP A 602 0.52 -24.54 23.16
CA ASP A 602 -0.46 -25.63 23.09
C ASP A 602 -1.89 -25.14 23.34
N ALA A 603 -2.06 -24.16 24.23
CA ALA A 603 -3.38 -23.56 24.50
C ALA A 603 -3.90 -22.77 23.30
N VAL A 604 -3.03 -22.02 22.59
CA VAL A 604 -3.37 -21.32 21.33
C VAL A 604 -3.79 -22.33 20.26
N LEU A 605 -2.98 -23.35 20.00
CA LEU A 605 -3.26 -24.38 18.98
C LEU A 605 -4.49 -25.25 19.33
N ALA A 606 -4.86 -25.34 20.60
CA ALA A 606 -6.10 -25.99 21.01
C ALA A 606 -7.35 -25.20 20.59
N ILE A 607 -7.22 -23.88 20.38
CA ILE A 607 -8.29 -22.98 19.91
C ILE A 607 -8.24 -22.84 18.40
N ASN A 608 -7.06 -22.51 17.85
CA ASN A 608 -6.81 -22.33 16.41
C ASN A 608 -5.60 -23.16 15.96
N LYS A 609 -5.84 -24.29 15.29
CA LYS A 609 -4.77 -25.15 14.77
C LYS A 609 -3.98 -24.54 13.62
N ALA A 610 -4.59 -23.57 12.95
CA ALA A 610 -4.01 -22.85 11.82
C ALA A 610 -3.29 -21.57 12.25
N ASP A 611 -2.95 -21.44 13.52
CA ASP A 611 -2.22 -20.30 14.04
C ASP A 611 -0.74 -20.38 13.68
N ASP A 612 -0.29 -19.55 12.75
CA ASP A 612 1.09 -19.55 12.21
C ASP A 612 2.12 -19.19 13.29
N PHE A 613 1.82 -18.21 14.15
CA PHE A 613 2.71 -17.83 15.24
C PHE A 613 2.92 -18.98 16.24
N ALA A 614 1.85 -19.62 16.68
CA ALA A 614 1.93 -20.78 17.59
C ALA A 614 2.55 -22.00 16.89
N GLY A 615 2.29 -22.18 15.60
CA GLY A 615 2.91 -23.21 14.76
C GLY A 615 4.43 -23.14 14.76
N LYS A 616 5.00 -21.93 14.63
CA LYS A 616 6.44 -21.69 14.76
C LYS A 616 6.99 -22.22 16.09
N TYR A 617 6.35 -21.91 17.21
CA TYR A 617 6.85 -22.33 18.52
C TYR A 617 6.63 -23.81 18.82
N ALA A 618 5.60 -24.42 18.21
CA ALA A 618 5.44 -25.86 18.26
C ALA A 618 6.59 -26.56 17.50
N ALA A 619 6.96 -26.08 16.33
CA ALA A 619 8.11 -26.57 15.58
C ALA A 619 9.43 -26.34 16.32
N LEU A 620 9.65 -25.14 16.88
CA LEU A 620 10.79 -24.82 17.73
C LEU A 620 10.93 -25.83 18.90
N ARG A 621 9.83 -26.16 19.57
CA ARG A 621 9.84 -27.18 20.65
C ARG A 621 10.40 -28.52 20.18
N GLU A 622 9.98 -29.01 19.00
CA GLU A 622 10.46 -30.27 18.45
C GLU A 622 11.96 -30.16 18.09
N ARG A 623 12.40 -29.05 17.54
CA ARG A 623 13.82 -28.79 17.26
C ARG A 623 14.65 -28.77 18.55
N MET A 624 14.22 -28.09 19.58
CA MET A 624 14.88 -28.05 20.89
C MET A 624 14.92 -29.44 21.57
N ASN A 625 13.93 -30.30 21.32
CA ASN A 625 13.91 -31.69 21.79
C ASN A 625 14.82 -32.61 20.96
N GLY A 626 15.53 -32.11 19.98
CA GLY A 626 16.54 -32.84 19.22
C GLY A 626 16.04 -33.47 17.93
N SER A 627 14.79 -33.21 17.50
CA SER A 627 14.22 -33.78 16.28
C SER A 627 13.96 -32.70 15.23
N VAL A 628 14.96 -32.48 14.35
CA VAL A 628 14.86 -31.48 13.27
C VAL A 628 13.83 -31.88 12.22
N GLU A 629 13.78 -33.16 11.87
CA GLU A 629 12.84 -33.69 10.88
C GLU A 629 11.38 -33.54 11.36
N LYS A 630 11.12 -33.75 12.64
CA LYS A 630 9.79 -33.58 13.21
C LYS A 630 9.42 -32.11 13.34
N ALA A 631 10.41 -31.25 13.65
CA ALA A 631 10.23 -29.81 13.64
C ALA A 631 9.83 -29.30 12.25
N LEU A 632 10.52 -29.77 11.21
CA LEU A 632 10.19 -29.46 9.82
C LEU A 632 8.79 -29.92 9.45
N GLU A 633 8.43 -31.18 9.74
CA GLU A 633 7.06 -31.70 9.50
C GLU A 633 6.00 -30.87 10.20
N THR A 634 6.27 -30.43 11.43
CA THR A 634 5.35 -29.57 12.20
C THR A 634 5.22 -28.19 11.56
N ALA A 635 6.31 -27.60 11.10
CA ALA A 635 6.32 -26.30 10.43
C ALA A 635 5.59 -26.36 9.08
N GLU A 636 5.93 -27.33 8.22
CA GLU A 636 5.26 -27.50 6.92
C GLU A 636 3.75 -27.71 7.05
N LYS A 637 3.32 -28.53 8.03
CA LYS A 637 1.90 -28.73 8.30
C LYS A 637 1.22 -27.46 8.82
N SER A 638 1.91 -26.65 9.62
CA SER A 638 1.36 -25.37 10.08
C SER A 638 1.18 -24.38 8.93
N MET A 639 2.17 -24.28 8.02
CA MET A 639 2.06 -23.46 6.80
C MET A 639 0.91 -23.92 5.91
N GLU A 640 0.73 -25.24 5.72
CA GLU A 640 -0.39 -25.80 4.95
C GLU A 640 -1.76 -25.41 5.54
N LEU A 641 -1.89 -25.45 6.87
CA LEU A 641 -3.14 -25.16 7.56
C LEU A 641 -3.47 -23.67 7.61
N SER A 642 -2.46 -22.82 7.83
CA SER A 642 -2.64 -21.37 7.94
C SER A 642 -2.82 -20.70 6.58
N GLY A 643 -2.22 -21.26 5.53
CA GLY A 643 -2.03 -20.56 4.26
C GLY A 643 -1.08 -19.37 4.35
N GLU A 644 -0.50 -19.13 5.53
CA GLU A 644 0.46 -18.06 5.81
C GLU A 644 1.87 -18.63 5.95
N THR A 645 2.87 -17.87 5.54
CA THR A 645 4.27 -18.35 5.47
C THR A 645 5.25 -17.50 6.30
N ASN A 646 4.76 -16.57 7.13
CA ASN A 646 5.63 -15.59 7.78
C ASN A 646 6.42 -16.17 8.97
N TYR A 647 5.75 -16.58 10.04
CA TYR A 647 6.44 -17.02 11.26
C TYR A 647 6.98 -18.43 11.15
N THR A 648 6.18 -19.35 10.65
CA THR A 648 6.52 -20.77 10.54
C THR A 648 7.56 -21.02 9.46
N ALA A 649 7.54 -20.25 8.36
CA ALA A 649 8.52 -20.34 7.28
C ALA A 649 9.96 -20.08 7.78
N TYR A 650 10.15 -19.14 8.71
CA TYR A 650 11.47 -18.91 9.31
C TYR A 650 11.97 -20.16 10.05
N GLU A 651 11.14 -20.81 10.86
CA GLU A 651 11.52 -22.03 11.58
C GLU A 651 11.77 -23.20 10.62
N ALA A 652 10.99 -23.32 9.55
CA ALA A 652 11.22 -24.31 8.49
C ALA A 652 12.56 -24.06 7.78
N ALA A 653 12.89 -22.80 7.47
CA ALA A 653 14.14 -22.42 6.84
C ALA A 653 15.36 -22.80 7.74
N LEU A 654 15.27 -22.59 9.07
CA LEU A 654 16.29 -23.04 10.01
C LEU A 654 16.41 -24.56 10.03
N CYS A 655 15.30 -25.30 9.97
CA CYS A 655 15.33 -26.77 9.89
C CYS A 655 16.00 -27.23 8.58
N TYR A 656 15.67 -26.66 7.44
CA TYR A 656 16.31 -26.94 6.16
C TYR A 656 17.82 -26.60 6.17
N LEU A 657 18.19 -25.48 6.79
CA LEU A 657 19.60 -25.11 6.97
C LEU A 657 20.36 -26.20 7.76
N ILE A 658 19.80 -26.69 8.88
CA ILE A 658 20.40 -27.73 9.71
C ILE A 658 20.52 -29.05 8.93
N LEU A 659 19.54 -29.37 8.09
CA LEU A 659 19.52 -30.59 7.26
C LEU A 659 20.38 -30.48 6.00
N GLY A 660 20.96 -29.31 5.71
CA GLY A 660 21.83 -29.06 4.55
C GLY A 660 21.07 -28.88 3.23
N ASN A 661 19.75 -28.69 3.29
CA ASN A 661 18.94 -28.35 2.11
C ASN A 661 18.86 -26.83 1.97
N TYR A 662 19.96 -26.24 1.48
CA TYR A 662 20.13 -24.80 1.40
C TYR A 662 19.18 -24.14 0.37
N GLU A 663 18.87 -24.84 -0.72
CA GLU A 663 17.95 -24.31 -1.75
C GLU A 663 16.57 -24.03 -1.16
N LYS A 664 16.00 -25.01 -0.43
CA LYS A 664 14.71 -24.82 0.24
C LYS A 664 14.77 -23.75 1.35
N ALA A 665 15.89 -23.65 2.05
CA ALA A 665 16.08 -22.59 3.04
C ALA A 665 16.10 -21.21 2.38
N ILE A 666 16.73 -21.06 1.20
CA ILE A 666 16.76 -19.81 0.42
C ILE A 666 15.37 -19.47 -0.09
N GLU A 667 14.65 -20.45 -0.67
CA GLU A 667 13.28 -20.29 -1.17
C GLU A 667 12.35 -19.72 -0.09
N LEU A 668 12.37 -20.29 1.12
CA LEU A 668 11.55 -19.82 2.24
C LEU A 668 12.03 -18.49 2.85
N THR A 669 13.31 -18.14 2.69
CA THR A 669 13.86 -16.90 3.24
C THR A 669 13.55 -15.70 2.37
N SER A 670 13.36 -15.86 1.06
CA SER A 670 13.14 -14.78 0.11
C SER A 670 11.90 -13.95 0.47
N PRO A 671 10.69 -14.51 0.58
CA PRO A 671 9.50 -13.72 0.92
C PRO A 671 9.59 -13.09 2.31
N LEU A 672 10.31 -13.71 3.26
CA LEU A 672 10.49 -13.14 4.59
C LEU A 672 11.36 -11.88 4.58
N VAL A 673 12.41 -11.84 3.75
CA VAL A 673 13.27 -10.66 3.56
C VAL A 673 12.51 -9.53 2.85
N GLU A 674 11.66 -9.87 1.89
CA GLU A 674 10.81 -8.91 1.17
C GLU A 674 9.76 -8.28 2.09
N ALA A 675 9.16 -9.07 2.98
CA ALA A 675 8.20 -8.59 3.97
C ALA A 675 8.85 -7.71 5.07
N GLY A 676 10.16 -7.86 5.32
CA GLY A 676 10.89 -7.02 6.26
C GLY A 676 12.13 -7.70 6.84
N LEU A 677 13.17 -6.91 7.11
CA LEU A 677 14.42 -7.41 7.66
C LEU A 677 14.46 -7.35 9.18
N SER A 678 14.66 -8.52 9.81
CA SER A 678 15.04 -8.64 11.22
C SER A 678 16.50 -9.00 11.37
N TYR A 679 17.09 -8.81 12.56
CA TYR A 679 18.46 -9.24 12.85
C TYR A 679 18.68 -10.73 12.56
N ASP A 680 17.71 -11.57 12.94
CA ASP A 680 17.78 -13.01 12.75
C ASP A 680 17.72 -13.42 11.26
N LEU A 681 16.96 -12.69 10.42
CA LEU A 681 16.96 -12.89 8.97
C LEU A 681 18.28 -12.46 8.33
N CYS A 682 18.88 -11.36 8.80
CA CYS A 682 20.22 -10.98 8.35
C CYS A 682 21.24 -12.08 8.64
N ASP A 683 21.23 -12.63 9.85
CA ASP A 683 22.12 -13.74 10.22
C ASP A 683 21.85 -14.98 9.35
N LEU A 684 20.61 -15.36 9.12
CA LEU A 684 20.23 -16.49 8.28
C LEU A 684 20.76 -16.33 6.85
N VAL A 685 20.55 -15.17 6.22
CA VAL A 685 21.03 -14.89 4.86
C VAL A 685 22.58 -14.96 4.81
N LYS A 686 23.28 -14.39 5.79
CA LYS A 686 24.76 -14.42 5.82
C LYS A 686 25.30 -15.82 6.06
N VAL A 687 24.63 -16.66 6.84
CA VAL A 687 24.98 -18.07 7.02
C VAL A 687 24.72 -18.86 5.73
N LEU A 688 23.59 -18.62 5.04
CA LEU A 688 23.32 -19.25 3.74
C LEU A 688 24.34 -18.83 2.69
N GLU A 689 24.77 -17.56 2.64
CA GLU A 689 25.84 -17.08 1.76
C GLU A 689 27.14 -17.87 1.96
N ALA A 690 27.50 -18.15 3.21
CA ALA A 690 28.72 -18.86 3.52
C ALA A 690 28.63 -20.37 3.22
N LEU A 691 27.47 -20.99 3.39
CA LEU A 691 27.31 -22.44 3.27
C LEU A 691 26.85 -22.90 1.88
N TYR A 692 26.10 -22.08 1.13
CA TYR A 692 25.69 -22.39 -0.23
C TYR A 692 26.73 -22.00 -1.24
N THR A 693 27.47 -22.98 -1.74
CA THR A 693 28.64 -22.75 -2.62
C THR A 693 28.32 -22.84 -4.11
N GLU A 694 27.13 -23.19 -4.49
CA GLU A 694 26.71 -23.20 -5.90
C GLU A 694 26.58 -21.77 -6.43
N LYS A 695 27.08 -21.57 -7.67
CA LYS A 695 27.18 -20.22 -8.25
C LYS A 695 26.20 -19.97 -9.39
N GLU A 696 25.50 -20.99 -9.82
CA GLU A 696 24.57 -20.96 -10.97
C GLU A 696 23.25 -21.61 -10.57
N GLY A 697 22.15 -21.10 -11.11
CA GLY A 697 20.79 -21.56 -10.85
C GLY A 697 19.96 -20.54 -10.06
N ASP A 698 18.66 -20.76 -10.04
CA ASP A 698 17.66 -19.82 -9.47
C ASP A 698 17.95 -19.51 -8.00
N ALA A 699 18.24 -20.51 -7.18
CA ALA A 699 18.58 -20.31 -5.77
C ALA A 699 19.84 -19.47 -5.57
N ALA A 700 20.85 -19.60 -6.45
CA ALA A 700 22.06 -18.78 -6.38
C ALA A 700 21.78 -17.30 -6.75
N GLU A 701 20.96 -17.06 -7.72
CA GLU A 701 20.54 -15.70 -8.11
C GLU A 701 19.67 -15.06 -7.03
N THR A 702 18.71 -15.80 -6.49
CA THR A 702 17.89 -15.37 -5.34
C THR A 702 18.76 -15.01 -4.15
N LEU A 703 19.65 -15.90 -3.73
CA LEU A 703 20.56 -15.64 -2.60
C LEU A 703 21.43 -14.40 -2.83
N LYS A 704 21.94 -14.20 -4.04
CA LYS A 704 22.71 -13.00 -4.38
C LYS A 704 21.91 -11.71 -4.21
N SER A 705 20.63 -11.73 -4.57
CA SER A 705 19.71 -10.59 -4.36
C SER A 705 19.48 -10.35 -2.87
N LEU A 706 19.20 -11.41 -2.10
CA LEU A 706 19.00 -11.33 -0.65
C LEU A 706 20.23 -10.77 0.06
N VAL A 707 21.43 -11.25 -0.28
CA VAL A 707 22.70 -10.77 0.27
C VAL A 707 22.89 -9.28 0.01
N ALA A 708 22.61 -8.82 -1.22
CA ALA A 708 22.74 -7.40 -1.55
C ALA A 708 21.80 -6.52 -0.71
N THR A 709 20.56 -6.97 -0.50
CA THR A 709 19.55 -6.29 0.33
C THR A 709 20.00 -6.25 1.80
N VAL A 710 20.44 -7.37 2.33
CA VAL A 710 20.90 -7.50 3.72
C VAL A 710 22.16 -6.67 3.97
N ASP A 711 23.18 -6.72 3.10
CA ASP A 711 24.42 -5.95 3.23
C ASP A 711 24.15 -4.44 3.24
N ASN A 712 23.25 -3.97 2.36
CA ASN A 712 22.85 -2.57 2.34
C ASN A 712 22.21 -2.15 3.67
N THR A 713 21.28 -2.95 4.18
CA THR A 713 20.58 -2.68 5.44
C THR A 713 21.51 -2.74 6.64
N MET A 714 22.38 -3.75 6.72
CA MET A 714 23.37 -3.90 7.79
C MET A 714 24.34 -2.72 7.81
N SER A 715 24.83 -2.30 6.63
CA SER A 715 25.73 -1.15 6.50
C SER A 715 25.08 0.17 6.92
N GLN A 716 23.81 0.39 6.51
CA GLN A 716 23.09 1.63 6.86
C GLN A 716 22.79 1.75 8.35
N ASN A 717 22.53 0.63 9.02
CA ASN A 717 22.13 0.60 10.42
C ASN A 717 23.26 0.22 11.39
N GLY A 718 24.47 -0.03 10.91
CA GLY A 718 25.61 -0.44 11.75
C GLY A 718 25.37 -1.80 12.43
N ILE A 719 24.70 -2.73 11.73
CA ILE A 719 24.37 -4.06 12.24
C ILE A 719 25.54 -5.01 11.93
N ASP A 720 26.01 -5.74 12.92
CA ASP A 720 26.99 -6.82 12.76
C ASP A 720 26.31 -8.19 12.87
N VAL A 721 26.87 -9.17 12.15
CA VAL A 721 26.45 -10.58 12.27
C VAL A 721 26.68 -11.07 13.69
N SER A 722 25.75 -11.83 14.25
CA SER A 722 25.83 -12.37 15.60
C SER A 722 27.02 -13.33 15.79
N GLU A 723 27.48 -13.50 17.03
CA GLU A 723 28.62 -14.39 17.35
C GLU A 723 28.35 -15.85 16.95
N ASN A 724 27.11 -16.30 17.09
CA ASN A 724 26.75 -17.67 16.72
C ASN A 724 26.70 -17.84 15.19
N ALA A 725 26.19 -16.87 14.45
CA ALA A 725 26.22 -16.89 12.99
C ALA A 725 27.66 -16.80 12.47
N LYS A 726 28.51 -15.93 13.06
CA LYS A 726 29.96 -15.89 12.76
C LYS A 726 30.63 -17.24 12.98
N ALA A 727 30.31 -17.94 14.07
CA ALA A 727 30.87 -19.25 14.35
C ALA A 727 30.54 -20.31 13.28
N ILE A 728 29.38 -20.21 12.64
CA ILE A 728 28.97 -21.06 11.52
C ILE A 728 29.74 -20.63 10.25
N ILE A 729 29.75 -19.34 9.96
CA ILE A 729 30.43 -18.76 8.79
C ILE A 729 31.91 -19.10 8.79
N ASP A 730 32.57 -19.01 9.94
CA ASP A 730 33.97 -19.31 10.11
C ASP A 730 34.26 -20.84 10.17
N GLY A 731 33.24 -21.68 10.13
CA GLY A 731 33.34 -23.14 10.20
C GLY A 731 33.79 -23.68 11.56
N THR A 732 33.74 -22.85 12.63
CA THR A 732 34.10 -23.28 14.00
C THR A 732 33.01 -24.08 14.68
N LYS A 733 31.72 -23.87 14.24
CA LYS A 733 30.54 -24.64 14.63
C LYS A 733 29.72 -24.97 13.38
N THR A 734 28.94 -26.04 13.44
CA THR A 734 27.93 -26.32 12.43
C THR A 734 26.62 -25.59 12.78
N ALA A 735 25.72 -25.39 11.78
CA ALA A 735 24.37 -24.89 12.03
C ALA A 735 23.63 -25.75 13.07
N LYS A 736 23.84 -27.09 13.03
CA LYS A 736 23.32 -28.01 14.01
C LYS A 736 23.86 -27.75 15.42
N ASP A 737 25.16 -27.51 15.60
CA ASP A 737 25.77 -27.24 16.91
C ASP A 737 25.17 -25.97 17.55
N VAL A 738 24.89 -24.96 16.76
CA VAL A 738 24.32 -23.68 17.22
C VAL A 738 22.81 -23.81 17.48
N LEU A 739 22.06 -24.19 16.46
CA LEU A 739 20.61 -24.11 16.48
C LEU A 739 19.92 -25.24 17.25
N MET A 740 20.67 -26.31 17.63
CA MET A 740 20.21 -27.41 18.48
C MET A 740 20.72 -27.31 19.93
N SER A 741 21.51 -26.30 20.27
CA SER A 741 22.12 -26.18 21.60
C SER A 741 21.23 -25.50 22.65
N GLY A 742 19.92 -25.36 22.37
CA GLY A 742 18.97 -24.67 23.24
C GLY A 742 18.91 -23.17 23.01
N THR A 743 19.51 -22.68 21.91
CA THR A 743 19.32 -21.31 21.44
C THR A 743 18.08 -21.24 20.56
N TYR A 744 17.36 -20.13 20.67
CA TYR A 744 16.13 -19.88 19.95
C TYR A 744 16.41 -19.61 18.46
N ASN A 745 17.47 -18.84 18.19
CA ASN A 745 17.94 -18.45 16.87
C ASN A 745 19.48 -18.26 16.93
N PHE A 746 20.06 -17.44 16.09
CA PHE A 746 21.50 -17.13 16.09
C PHE A 746 21.94 -16.20 17.23
N SER A 747 21.02 -15.47 17.87
CA SER A 747 21.33 -14.48 18.91
C SER A 747 21.48 -15.07 20.33
#